data_8991dbf42a28722bfd5da1020c2b2d10
#
_entry.id   8991dbf42a28722bfd5da1020c2b2d10
#
_cell.length_a   1.000
_cell.length_b   1.000
_cell.length_c   1.000
_cell.angle_alpha   90.00
_cell.angle_beta   90.00
_cell.angle_gamma   90.00
#
_symmetry.space_group_name_H-M   'P 1'
#
loop_
_entity.id
_entity.type
_entity.pdbx_description
1 polymer ?
#
loop_
_entity_poly.entity_id
_entity_poly.type
_entity_poly.pdbx_seq_one_letter_code
_entity_poly.pdbx_strand_id
1 'polypeptide(L)'
;MEDIDLKNKEREAADNEMIEKAFQHLLDTYLASRHRKKVDIIIKAFNFARQAHKGVRRLSGEPYIMHPIAVAQIASEEMGLGSTSICAALLHDVVEDTDYTVEDIENIFGKKIAGIVDGLTKISGGIFGDKASTQAENFKKLLLTMSDDIRVILIKICDRLHNMRTLASQPANKQYKIAGETLYIYAPLANRLGLNKIKTELEDLSFKFEHPEEYEKIKQKLAFTENDRTRLFEDFTAPIREALTKMGLKYTIKARVKTPFSIWQKMQNKHVTFEEIYDILAVRIIFTPLDREDEVNECFQIYVSLNKIYKSHPDRLRDWVNHPKANGYQALHVTLMSKTGQWIEVQIRSDRMDEIAEQGFAAHWKYKEHNPQADDDSELNDWLRTIKEILDDPQPDAMDFLDTIKLNLFASEIFVFTPKGEIKTMPADCTALDFAFTIHTFLGSHCIGAKVNHKLVPMSHKLKSGDQVEILTSKSQHPKPEWINFVSTAKAKGKIQAILRRDSKEVQRKGEDVLRQWLQTRGLTPATSIIDKLCAFHDISRPEDFFQALGERSIILGDKDFDELTGKKKSNGGGGWRKFVPFLKSKDKVEQKPQLLVVGKEFNRKIPCVITEDTIGMYIFPDCCHPIPGDDILGFINSKNQVEIHKRQCSVATKFKSSFGNRILDAKWDMHKRLFFDAIIEIRGIDRKGMLFDVSRVLTKDLDVNIHKVTISADQGIFAGTIEVKVHDRDEVRLVMSRLKEVEDLKEVSQIL
;
A
#
# COMPACT_ATOMS: atom_id res chain seq x y z
N MET A 1 11.37 4.20 -53.40
CA MET A 1 9.96 4.14 -53.00
C MET A 1 9.44 2.72 -53.00
N GLU A 2 9.67 1.92 -54.03
CA GLU A 2 9.20 0.52 -54.08
C GLU A 2 9.71 -0.39 -52.95
N ASP A 3 10.96 -0.23 -52.53
CA ASP A 3 11.58 -1.00 -51.43
C ASP A 3 11.00 -0.66 -50.04
N ILE A 4 10.55 0.58 -49.87
CA ILE A 4 9.87 1.00 -48.59
C ILE A 4 8.44 0.50 -48.57
N ASP A 5 7.74 0.51 -49.71
CA ASP A 5 6.40 -0.02 -49.84
C ASP A 5 6.35 -1.56 -49.66
N LEU A 6 7.36 -2.27 -50.15
CA LEU A 6 7.49 -3.73 -49.97
C LEU A 6 7.70 -4.09 -48.49
N LYS A 7 8.63 -3.40 -47.81
CA LYS A 7 8.89 -3.60 -46.38
C LYS A 7 7.68 -3.25 -45.50
N ASN A 8 6.92 -2.23 -45.87
CA ASN A 8 5.68 -1.89 -45.14
C ASN A 8 4.61 -2.97 -45.32
N LYS A 9 4.45 -3.51 -46.53
CA LYS A 9 3.50 -4.62 -46.79
C LYS A 9 3.88 -5.92 -46.06
N GLU A 10 5.20 -6.25 -46.03
CA GLU A 10 5.68 -7.41 -45.27
C GLU A 10 5.45 -7.23 -43.77
N ARG A 11 5.66 -6.03 -43.24
CA ARG A 11 5.38 -5.72 -41.85
C ARG A 11 3.90 -5.80 -41.51
N GLU A 12 3.02 -5.26 -42.36
CA GLU A 12 1.56 -5.37 -42.19
C GLU A 12 1.08 -6.83 -42.24
N ALA A 13 1.65 -7.64 -43.12
CA ALA A 13 1.33 -9.08 -43.17
C ALA A 13 1.76 -9.81 -41.90
N ALA A 14 2.96 -9.54 -41.38
CA ALA A 14 3.46 -10.11 -40.13
C ALA A 14 2.61 -9.63 -38.92
N ASP A 15 2.24 -8.36 -38.85
CA ASP A 15 1.36 -7.80 -37.82
C ASP A 15 -0.01 -8.49 -37.83
N ASN A 16 -0.60 -8.66 -39.03
CA ASN A 16 -1.89 -9.33 -39.15
C ASN A 16 -1.85 -10.79 -38.72
N GLU A 17 -0.78 -11.53 -39.09
CA GLU A 17 -0.59 -12.91 -38.64
C GLU A 17 -0.47 -13.01 -37.13
N MET A 18 0.26 -12.09 -36.51
CA MET A 18 0.44 -12.02 -35.04
C MET A 18 -0.90 -11.74 -34.34
N ILE A 19 -1.69 -10.78 -34.86
CA ILE A 19 -3.01 -10.41 -34.32
C ILE A 19 -3.98 -11.60 -34.41
N GLU A 20 -4.06 -12.26 -35.56
CA GLU A 20 -4.94 -13.42 -35.76
C GLU A 20 -4.57 -14.59 -34.86
N LYS A 21 -3.28 -14.91 -34.72
CA LYS A 21 -2.81 -15.96 -33.79
C LYS A 21 -3.18 -15.66 -32.34
N ALA A 22 -2.97 -14.42 -31.88
CA ALA A 22 -3.33 -14.02 -30.53
C ALA A 22 -4.83 -14.06 -30.27
N PHE A 23 -5.64 -13.62 -31.24
CA PHE A 23 -7.09 -13.66 -31.12
C PHE A 23 -7.64 -15.10 -31.19
N GLN A 24 -7.08 -15.95 -32.06
CA GLN A 24 -7.44 -17.38 -32.11
C GLN A 24 -7.15 -18.06 -30.76
N HIS A 25 -6.00 -17.79 -30.16
CA HIS A 25 -5.66 -18.31 -28.83
C HIS A 25 -6.69 -17.88 -27.76
N LEU A 26 -7.14 -16.61 -27.79
CA LEU A 26 -8.21 -16.13 -26.92
C LEU A 26 -9.52 -16.92 -27.13
N LEU A 27 -9.90 -17.15 -28.39
CA LEU A 27 -11.11 -17.92 -28.72
C LEU A 27 -11.00 -19.37 -28.25
N ASP A 28 -9.87 -20.03 -28.48
CA ASP A 28 -9.64 -21.41 -28.06
C ASP A 28 -9.73 -21.55 -26.55
N THR A 29 -9.11 -20.61 -25.80
CA THR A 29 -9.20 -20.53 -24.34
C THR A 29 -10.63 -20.36 -23.87
N TYR A 30 -11.39 -19.43 -24.48
CA TYR A 30 -12.79 -19.22 -24.14
C TYR A 30 -13.65 -20.43 -24.46
N LEU A 31 -13.44 -21.09 -25.61
CA LEU A 31 -14.15 -22.30 -26.02
C LEU A 31 -13.87 -23.51 -25.12
N ALA A 32 -12.67 -23.60 -24.55
CA ALA A 32 -12.31 -24.62 -23.57
C ALA A 32 -12.93 -24.35 -22.18
N SER A 33 -13.39 -23.13 -21.90
CA SER A 33 -14.01 -22.75 -20.64
C SER A 33 -15.42 -23.37 -20.46
N ARG A 34 -15.94 -23.33 -19.24
CA ARG A 34 -17.30 -23.82 -18.90
C ARG A 34 -18.41 -22.80 -19.24
N HIS A 35 -18.09 -21.60 -19.74
CA HIS A 35 -19.07 -20.57 -20.10
C HIS A 35 -19.93 -20.91 -21.27
N ARG A 36 -21.10 -20.23 -21.40
CA ARG A 36 -21.93 -20.29 -22.58
C ARG A 36 -21.17 -19.77 -23.79
N LYS A 37 -21.20 -20.50 -24.92
CA LYS A 37 -20.40 -20.24 -26.11
C LYS A 37 -20.97 -19.06 -26.93
N LYS A 38 -20.81 -17.83 -26.43
CA LYS A 38 -21.21 -16.59 -27.13
C LYS A 38 -20.04 -16.03 -27.94
N VAL A 39 -19.61 -16.73 -28.96
CA VAL A 39 -18.40 -16.40 -29.74
C VAL A 39 -18.65 -15.18 -30.65
N ASP A 40 -19.83 -15.06 -31.25
CA ASP A 40 -20.16 -14.01 -32.23
C ASP A 40 -19.96 -12.61 -31.69
N ILE A 41 -20.35 -12.37 -30.42
CA ILE A 41 -20.20 -11.06 -29.80
C ILE A 41 -18.72 -10.75 -29.50
N ILE A 42 -17.91 -11.76 -29.19
CA ILE A 42 -16.46 -11.59 -28.96
C ILE A 42 -15.75 -11.25 -30.28
N ILE A 43 -16.09 -11.96 -31.37
CA ILE A 43 -15.57 -11.66 -32.71
C ILE A 43 -15.98 -10.26 -33.13
N LYS A 44 -17.22 -9.85 -32.88
CA LYS A 44 -17.72 -8.51 -33.19
C LYS A 44 -16.92 -7.44 -32.40
N ALA A 45 -16.67 -7.66 -31.10
CA ALA A 45 -15.90 -6.74 -30.25
C ALA A 45 -14.45 -6.63 -30.71
N PHE A 46 -13.82 -7.76 -31.05
CA PHE A 46 -12.45 -7.78 -31.59
C PHE A 46 -12.34 -6.99 -32.89
N ASN A 47 -13.23 -7.26 -33.87
CA ASN A 47 -13.18 -6.57 -35.15
C ASN A 47 -13.41 -5.07 -35.00
N PHE A 48 -14.29 -4.67 -34.10
CA PHE A 48 -14.52 -3.26 -33.76
C PHE A 48 -13.28 -2.60 -33.13
N ALA A 49 -12.70 -3.21 -32.11
CA ALA A 49 -11.49 -2.70 -31.45
C ALA A 49 -10.29 -2.65 -32.42
N ARG A 50 -10.12 -3.67 -33.29
CA ARG A 50 -9.09 -3.71 -34.32
C ARG A 50 -9.21 -2.54 -35.31
N GLN A 51 -10.45 -2.23 -35.73
CA GLN A 51 -10.69 -1.10 -36.62
C GLN A 51 -10.47 0.23 -35.91
N ALA A 52 -10.90 0.37 -34.67
CA ALA A 52 -10.74 1.58 -33.86
C ALA A 52 -9.27 1.95 -33.63
N HIS A 53 -8.42 0.95 -33.39
CA HIS A 53 -6.97 1.15 -33.14
C HIS A 53 -6.10 0.93 -34.40
N LYS A 54 -6.68 0.94 -35.60
CA LYS A 54 -5.93 0.70 -36.83
C LYS A 54 -4.81 1.74 -37.02
N GLY A 55 -3.59 1.25 -37.23
CA GLY A 55 -2.40 2.10 -37.46
C GLY A 55 -1.74 2.62 -36.19
N VAL A 56 -2.32 2.43 -35.01
CA VAL A 56 -1.72 2.82 -33.73
C VAL A 56 -0.74 1.75 -33.26
N ARG A 57 0.40 2.17 -32.71
CA ARG A 57 1.43 1.28 -32.16
C ARG A 57 1.81 1.62 -30.73
N ARG A 58 2.16 0.61 -29.96
CA ARG A 58 2.74 0.78 -28.64
C ARG A 58 4.21 1.20 -28.71
N LEU A 59 4.76 1.70 -27.59
CA LEU A 59 6.19 2.00 -27.48
C LEU A 59 7.10 0.81 -27.70
N SER A 60 6.62 -0.42 -27.44
CA SER A 60 7.28 -1.68 -27.76
C SER A 60 7.40 -1.95 -29.28
N GLY A 61 6.67 -1.20 -30.09
CA GLY A 61 6.64 -1.30 -31.56
C GLY A 61 5.57 -2.23 -32.12
N GLU A 62 4.85 -2.98 -31.31
CA GLU A 62 3.73 -3.86 -31.71
C GLU A 62 2.44 -3.07 -32.01
N PRO A 63 1.50 -3.61 -32.80
CA PRO A 63 0.19 -3.01 -33.01
C PRO A 63 -0.57 -2.84 -31.68
N TYR A 64 -1.25 -1.70 -31.51
CA TYR A 64 -1.93 -1.40 -30.22
C TYR A 64 -2.97 -2.45 -29.82
N ILE A 65 -3.68 -3.04 -30.79
CA ILE A 65 -4.71 -4.06 -30.58
C ILE A 65 -4.20 -5.30 -29.82
N MET A 66 -2.88 -5.55 -29.82
CA MET A 66 -2.29 -6.65 -29.06
C MET A 66 -2.51 -6.49 -27.55
N HIS A 67 -2.58 -5.24 -27.07
CA HIS A 67 -2.86 -4.95 -25.67
C HIS A 67 -4.31 -5.35 -25.26
N PRO A 68 -5.38 -4.88 -25.88
CA PRO A 68 -6.73 -5.34 -25.58
C PRO A 68 -6.90 -6.86 -25.69
N ILE A 69 -6.27 -7.50 -26.69
CA ILE A 69 -6.30 -8.97 -26.81
C ILE A 69 -5.64 -9.62 -25.60
N ALA A 70 -4.47 -9.15 -25.18
CA ALA A 70 -3.75 -9.70 -24.01
C ALA A 70 -4.54 -9.47 -22.71
N VAL A 71 -5.17 -8.31 -22.52
CA VAL A 71 -6.04 -8.04 -21.37
C VAL A 71 -7.24 -8.99 -21.36
N ALA A 72 -7.88 -9.22 -22.52
CA ALA A 72 -8.98 -10.17 -22.69
C ALA A 72 -8.53 -11.62 -22.44
N GLN A 73 -7.29 -11.99 -22.85
CA GLN A 73 -6.69 -13.30 -22.59
C GLN A 73 -6.51 -13.53 -21.09
N ILE A 74 -5.93 -12.56 -20.36
CA ILE A 74 -5.78 -12.64 -18.91
C ILE A 74 -7.15 -12.77 -18.23
N ALA A 75 -8.15 -11.99 -18.66
CA ALA A 75 -9.50 -12.04 -18.13
C ALA A 75 -10.17 -13.42 -18.34
N SER A 76 -9.94 -14.05 -19.49
CA SER A 76 -10.48 -15.38 -19.83
C SER A 76 -9.72 -16.50 -19.14
N GLU A 77 -8.40 -16.53 -19.25
CA GLU A 77 -7.54 -17.65 -18.84
C GLU A 77 -7.24 -17.64 -17.35
N GLU A 78 -6.83 -16.49 -16.82
CA GLU A 78 -6.34 -16.38 -15.44
C GLU A 78 -7.46 -16.08 -14.44
N MET A 79 -8.49 -15.33 -14.85
CA MET A 79 -9.64 -15.02 -13.99
C MET A 79 -10.90 -15.82 -14.34
N GLY A 80 -10.95 -16.50 -15.49
CA GLY A 80 -12.10 -17.29 -15.92
C GLY A 80 -13.36 -16.46 -16.15
N LEU A 81 -13.25 -15.22 -16.64
CA LEU A 81 -14.38 -14.33 -16.89
C LEU A 81 -15.10 -14.67 -18.19
N GLY A 82 -16.42 -14.41 -18.24
CA GLY A 82 -17.26 -14.72 -19.38
C GLY A 82 -17.26 -13.67 -20.50
N SER A 83 -18.05 -13.93 -21.57
CA SER A 83 -18.08 -13.14 -22.80
C SER A 83 -18.28 -11.63 -22.59
N THR A 84 -19.13 -11.22 -21.65
CA THR A 84 -19.37 -9.78 -21.37
C THR A 84 -18.10 -9.06 -20.93
N SER A 85 -17.32 -9.68 -20.03
CA SER A 85 -16.05 -9.13 -19.54
C SER A 85 -14.97 -9.18 -20.61
N ILE A 86 -14.92 -10.26 -21.42
CA ILE A 86 -13.98 -10.39 -22.55
C ILE A 86 -14.24 -9.28 -23.58
N CYS A 87 -15.51 -9.03 -23.94
CA CYS A 87 -15.87 -7.93 -24.84
C CYS A 87 -15.49 -6.57 -24.24
N ALA A 88 -15.78 -6.34 -22.97
CA ALA A 88 -15.39 -5.10 -22.30
C ALA A 88 -13.86 -4.92 -22.24
N ALA A 89 -13.11 -6.00 -22.03
CA ALA A 89 -11.64 -6.00 -22.07
C ALA A 89 -11.08 -5.70 -23.47
N LEU A 90 -11.71 -6.19 -24.54
CA LEU A 90 -11.34 -5.85 -25.93
C LEU A 90 -11.65 -4.38 -26.27
N LEU A 91 -12.64 -3.78 -25.63
CA LEU A 91 -13.15 -2.44 -25.93
C LEU A 91 -12.70 -1.36 -24.93
N HIS A 92 -11.92 -1.70 -23.89
CA HIS A 92 -11.71 -0.84 -22.72
C HIS A 92 -11.03 0.51 -23.04
N ASP A 93 -10.14 0.53 -24.03
CA ASP A 93 -9.44 1.74 -24.46
C ASP A 93 -10.08 2.43 -25.67
N VAL A 94 -11.13 1.84 -26.28
CA VAL A 94 -11.73 2.42 -27.48
C VAL A 94 -12.31 3.81 -27.24
N VAL A 95 -13.03 4.00 -26.13
CA VAL A 95 -13.65 5.29 -25.78
C VAL A 95 -12.60 6.31 -25.31
N GLU A 96 -11.47 5.85 -24.75
CA GLU A 96 -10.42 6.73 -24.26
C GLU A 96 -9.48 7.22 -25.37
N ASP A 97 -9.12 6.31 -26.29
CA ASP A 97 -8.07 6.53 -27.28
C ASP A 97 -8.61 6.87 -28.68
N THR A 98 -9.93 6.86 -28.89
CA THR A 98 -10.55 7.11 -30.20
C THR A 98 -11.77 8.03 -30.10
N ASP A 99 -12.36 8.41 -31.23
CA ASP A 99 -13.52 9.29 -31.28
C ASP A 99 -14.87 8.60 -30.95
N TYR A 100 -14.86 7.29 -30.66
CA TYR A 100 -16.07 6.56 -30.27
C TYR A 100 -16.52 6.91 -28.87
N THR A 101 -17.85 7.01 -28.68
CA THR A 101 -18.48 7.33 -27.40
C THR A 101 -19.02 6.10 -26.69
N VAL A 102 -19.34 6.23 -25.41
CA VAL A 102 -20.02 5.16 -24.63
C VAL A 102 -21.39 4.81 -25.27
N GLU A 103 -22.09 5.80 -25.82
CA GLU A 103 -23.37 5.60 -26.51
C GLU A 103 -23.21 4.74 -27.75
N ASP A 104 -22.12 4.90 -28.49
CA ASP A 104 -21.82 4.03 -29.65
C ASP A 104 -21.61 2.60 -29.22
N ILE A 105 -20.88 2.39 -28.12
CA ILE A 105 -20.68 1.05 -27.54
C ILE A 105 -22.03 0.46 -27.06
N GLU A 106 -22.89 1.27 -26.43
CA GLU A 106 -24.21 0.83 -25.98
C GLU A 106 -25.09 0.38 -27.14
N ASN A 107 -25.13 1.15 -28.21
CA ASN A 107 -25.91 0.85 -29.40
C ASN A 107 -25.45 -0.44 -30.11
N ILE A 108 -24.15 -0.73 -30.09
CA ILE A 108 -23.56 -1.86 -30.83
C ILE A 108 -23.51 -3.13 -29.98
N PHE A 109 -23.17 -3.03 -28.66
CA PHE A 109 -22.89 -4.16 -27.79
C PHE A 109 -23.86 -4.30 -26.62
N GLY A 110 -24.72 -3.31 -26.40
CA GLY A 110 -25.72 -3.27 -25.35
C GLY A 110 -25.26 -2.72 -24.03
N LYS A 111 -26.21 -2.33 -23.19
CA LYS A 111 -26.03 -1.57 -21.94
C LYS A 111 -25.02 -2.19 -20.95
N LYS A 112 -24.99 -3.54 -20.86
CA LYS A 112 -24.09 -4.21 -19.89
C LYS A 112 -22.61 -4.04 -20.25
N ILE A 113 -22.25 -4.19 -21.54
CA ILE A 113 -20.86 -4.02 -21.99
C ILE A 113 -20.48 -2.53 -21.93
N ALA A 114 -21.36 -1.65 -22.43
CA ALA A 114 -21.16 -0.22 -22.39
C ALA A 114 -20.95 0.32 -20.95
N GLY A 115 -21.73 -0.18 -19.97
CA GLY A 115 -21.59 0.22 -18.58
C GLY A 115 -20.24 -0.17 -17.96
N ILE A 116 -19.69 -1.34 -18.32
CA ILE A 116 -18.36 -1.75 -17.88
C ILE A 116 -17.28 -0.87 -18.55
N VAL A 117 -17.39 -0.61 -19.85
CA VAL A 117 -16.45 0.24 -20.60
C VAL A 117 -16.47 1.67 -20.05
N ASP A 118 -17.65 2.25 -19.80
CA ASP A 118 -17.82 3.56 -19.17
C ASP A 118 -17.12 3.61 -17.80
N GLY A 119 -17.29 2.56 -17.00
CA GLY A 119 -16.59 2.42 -15.71
C GLY A 119 -15.07 2.43 -15.85
N LEU A 120 -14.52 1.72 -16.85
CA LEU A 120 -13.09 1.66 -17.13
C LEU A 120 -12.54 3.01 -17.60
N THR A 121 -13.26 3.71 -18.50
CA THR A 121 -12.90 5.02 -19.07
C THR A 121 -12.92 6.13 -18.01
N LYS A 122 -13.93 6.15 -17.14
CA LYS A 122 -14.03 7.14 -16.03
C LYS A 122 -12.85 7.09 -15.07
N ILE A 123 -12.19 5.96 -14.97
CA ILE A 123 -11.02 5.77 -14.13
C ILE A 123 -9.76 6.39 -14.77
N SER A 124 -9.66 6.34 -16.08
CA SER A 124 -8.51 6.80 -16.85
C SER A 124 -8.53 8.33 -17.12
N GLY A 125 -9.72 8.89 -17.32
CA GLY A 125 -9.93 10.32 -17.61
C GLY A 125 -9.73 11.23 -16.39
N GLY A 126 -8.52 11.74 -16.19
CA GLY A 126 -8.26 12.81 -15.22
C GLY A 126 -8.89 14.13 -15.63
N ILE A 127 -10.10 14.43 -15.16
CA ILE A 127 -10.86 15.65 -15.53
C ILE A 127 -10.36 16.91 -14.79
N PHE A 128 -9.42 16.83 -13.86
CA PHE A 128 -8.94 17.99 -13.10
C PHE A 128 -7.42 18.10 -13.09
N GLY A 129 -6.95 19.29 -13.54
CA GLY A 129 -5.54 19.64 -13.65
C GLY A 129 -4.79 19.77 -12.34
N ASP A 130 -3.50 19.58 -12.46
CA ASP A 130 -2.38 20.13 -11.68
C ASP A 130 -2.40 20.16 -10.14
N LYS A 131 -3.04 19.21 -9.42
CA LYS A 131 -2.80 19.10 -7.97
C LYS A 131 -2.72 17.64 -7.52
N ALA A 132 -2.01 17.40 -6.43
CA ALA A 132 -1.74 16.13 -5.75
C ALA A 132 -2.97 15.24 -5.48
N SER A 133 -4.17 15.73 -5.70
CA SER A 133 -5.45 15.06 -5.55
C SER A 133 -5.77 14.06 -6.68
N THR A 134 -5.10 14.12 -7.83
CA THR A 134 -5.52 13.38 -9.04
C THR A 134 -5.46 11.86 -8.87
N GLN A 135 -4.45 11.35 -8.17
CA GLN A 135 -4.34 9.90 -7.92
C GLN A 135 -5.36 9.41 -6.89
N ALA A 136 -5.58 10.19 -5.83
CA ALA A 136 -6.58 9.87 -4.83
C ALA A 136 -8.00 9.93 -5.40
N GLU A 137 -8.28 10.91 -6.27
CA GLU A 137 -9.56 11.02 -6.97
C GLU A 137 -9.77 9.89 -7.97
N ASN A 138 -8.73 9.51 -8.72
CA ASN A 138 -8.81 8.36 -9.62
C ASN A 138 -9.06 7.06 -8.85
N PHE A 139 -8.39 6.91 -7.70
CA PHE A 139 -8.61 5.75 -6.84
C PHE A 139 -10.00 5.77 -6.18
N LYS A 140 -10.49 6.94 -5.77
CA LYS A 140 -11.87 7.12 -5.29
C LYS A 140 -12.89 6.73 -6.37
N LYS A 141 -12.69 7.19 -7.61
CA LYS A 141 -13.53 6.82 -8.76
C LYS A 141 -13.49 5.31 -9.04
N LEU A 142 -12.29 4.71 -8.99
CA LEU A 142 -12.11 3.27 -9.13
C LEU A 142 -12.98 2.50 -8.13
N LEU A 143 -12.92 2.88 -6.87
CA LEU A 143 -13.67 2.21 -5.80
C LEU A 143 -15.19 2.45 -5.91
N LEU A 144 -15.63 3.65 -6.30
CA LEU A 144 -17.05 3.95 -6.54
C LEU A 144 -17.59 3.08 -7.68
N THR A 145 -16.86 3.01 -8.80
CA THR A 145 -17.29 2.21 -9.95
C THR A 145 -17.30 0.70 -9.64
N MET A 146 -16.37 0.25 -8.80
CA MET A 146 -16.32 -1.13 -8.31
C MET A 146 -17.54 -1.49 -7.48
N SER A 147 -18.13 -0.55 -6.73
CA SER A 147 -19.34 -0.80 -5.94
C SER A 147 -20.57 -1.07 -6.83
N ASP A 148 -20.55 -0.60 -8.07
CA ASP A 148 -21.63 -0.79 -9.02
C ASP A 148 -21.47 -2.09 -9.84
N ASP A 149 -20.24 -2.39 -10.29
CA ASP A 149 -19.91 -3.62 -11.01
C ASP A 149 -18.45 -4.04 -10.77
N ILE A 150 -18.25 -5.12 -10.02
CA ILE A 150 -16.92 -5.64 -9.66
C ILE A 150 -16.08 -6.03 -10.90
N ARG A 151 -16.71 -6.33 -12.04
CA ARG A 151 -16.00 -6.70 -13.27
C ARG A 151 -15.11 -5.56 -13.78
N VAL A 152 -15.46 -4.31 -13.50
CA VAL A 152 -14.65 -3.14 -13.84
C VAL A 152 -13.25 -3.24 -13.19
N ILE A 153 -13.19 -3.54 -11.89
CA ILE A 153 -11.89 -3.66 -11.21
C ILE A 153 -11.13 -4.91 -11.64
N LEU A 154 -11.83 -6.03 -11.91
CA LEU A 154 -11.19 -7.24 -12.39
C LEU A 154 -10.50 -7.00 -13.75
N ILE A 155 -11.17 -6.33 -14.70
CA ILE A 155 -10.57 -5.98 -16.00
C ILE A 155 -9.45 -4.97 -15.82
N LYS A 156 -9.59 -3.98 -14.91
CA LYS A 156 -8.52 -3.01 -14.63
C LYS A 156 -7.28 -3.65 -14.02
N ILE A 157 -7.45 -4.71 -13.23
CA ILE A 157 -6.32 -5.52 -12.74
C ILE A 157 -5.66 -6.30 -13.88
N CYS A 158 -6.43 -6.84 -14.86
CA CYS A 158 -5.88 -7.48 -16.06
C CYS A 158 -5.07 -6.49 -16.91
N ASP A 159 -5.61 -5.27 -17.12
CA ASP A 159 -4.93 -4.18 -17.83
C ASP A 159 -3.61 -3.83 -17.11
N ARG A 160 -3.65 -3.62 -15.79
CA ARG A 160 -2.46 -3.35 -14.98
C ARG A 160 -1.42 -4.47 -15.07
N LEU A 161 -1.85 -5.72 -15.01
CA LEU A 161 -0.94 -6.86 -15.12
C LEU A 161 -0.24 -6.92 -16.48
N HIS A 162 -0.98 -6.72 -17.58
CA HIS A 162 -0.37 -6.65 -18.90
C HIS A 162 0.59 -5.46 -19.04
N ASN A 163 0.22 -4.30 -18.52
CA ASN A 163 1.09 -3.13 -18.50
C ASN A 163 2.38 -3.37 -17.69
N MET A 164 2.32 -4.12 -16.59
CA MET A 164 3.50 -4.52 -15.82
C MET A 164 4.38 -5.52 -16.56
N ARG A 165 3.79 -6.50 -17.26
CA ARG A 165 4.53 -7.46 -18.10
C ARG A 165 5.29 -6.78 -19.24
N THR A 166 4.79 -5.65 -19.75
CA THR A 166 5.39 -4.89 -20.86
C THR A 166 6.12 -3.61 -20.42
N LEU A 167 6.30 -3.42 -19.12
CA LEU A 167 6.77 -2.16 -18.53
C LEU A 167 8.21 -1.77 -18.93
N ALA A 168 9.04 -2.73 -19.33
CA ALA A 168 10.42 -2.52 -19.75
C ALA A 168 10.56 -1.54 -20.95
N SER A 169 9.52 -1.42 -21.79
CA SER A 169 9.51 -0.48 -22.93
C SER A 169 9.27 0.98 -22.54
N GLN A 170 8.87 1.24 -21.28
CA GLN A 170 8.60 2.60 -20.80
C GLN A 170 9.88 3.28 -20.26
N PRO A 171 9.95 4.62 -20.29
CA PRO A 171 11.03 5.37 -19.64
C PRO A 171 11.10 5.11 -18.13
N ALA A 172 12.30 5.13 -17.53
CA ALA A 172 12.54 4.78 -16.13
C ALA A 172 11.63 5.52 -15.14
N ASN A 173 11.40 6.83 -15.33
CA ASN A 173 10.51 7.62 -14.47
C ASN A 173 9.06 7.10 -14.48
N LYS A 174 8.57 6.62 -15.65
CA LYS A 174 7.25 6.00 -15.75
C LYS A 174 7.25 4.59 -15.13
N GLN A 175 8.36 3.83 -15.30
CA GLN A 175 8.49 2.51 -14.68
C GLN A 175 8.32 2.60 -13.18
N TYR A 176 9.03 3.50 -12.48
CA TYR A 176 8.93 3.69 -11.03
C TYR A 176 7.53 4.09 -10.58
N LYS A 177 6.90 5.03 -11.31
CA LYS A 177 5.53 5.44 -10.98
C LYS A 177 4.55 4.29 -11.08
N ILE A 178 4.57 3.56 -12.22
CA ILE A 178 3.63 2.45 -12.48
C ILE A 178 3.88 1.28 -11.52
N ALA A 179 5.15 0.95 -11.23
CA ALA A 179 5.52 -0.08 -10.28
C ALA A 179 5.04 0.28 -8.86
N GLY A 180 5.26 1.52 -8.42
CA GLY A 180 4.79 2.00 -7.12
C GLY A 180 3.26 1.97 -6.99
N GLU A 181 2.51 2.49 -7.97
CA GLU A 181 1.04 2.39 -7.98
C GLU A 181 0.59 0.92 -7.93
N THR A 182 1.27 0.05 -8.67
CA THR A 182 0.93 -1.38 -8.73
C THR A 182 1.15 -2.04 -7.37
N LEU A 183 2.28 -1.83 -6.74
CA LEU A 183 2.62 -2.43 -5.46
C LEU A 183 1.72 -1.95 -4.31
N TYR A 184 1.36 -0.65 -4.32
CA TYR A 184 0.64 -0.04 -3.20
C TYR A 184 -0.87 0.10 -3.39
N ILE A 185 -1.40 -0.15 -4.59
CA ILE A 185 -2.83 -0.05 -4.87
C ILE A 185 -3.36 -1.36 -5.46
N TYR A 186 -2.82 -1.80 -6.60
CA TYR A 186 -3.40 -2.93 -7.35
C TYR A 186 -3.09 -4.29 -6.75
N ALA A 187 -1.88 -4.52 -6.22
CA ALA A 187 -1.54 -5.79 -5.59
C ALA A 187 -2.36 -6.03 -4.29
N PRO A 188 -2.58 -5.03 -3.40
CA PRO A 188 -3.50 -5.15 -2.28
C PRO A 188 -4.96 -5.38 -2.68
N LEU A 189 -5.44 -4.71 -3.75
CA LEU A 189 -6.78 -4.97 -4.29
C LEU A 189 -6.91 -6.41 -4.80
N ALA A 190 -5.93 -6.88 -5.57
CA ALA A 190 -5.89 -8.27 -6.02
C ALA A 190 -5.87 -9.26 -4.85
N ASN A 191 -5.13 -8.95 -3.78
CA ASN A 191 -5.11 -9.74 -2.55
C ASN A 191 -6.50 -9.79 -1.88
N ARG A 192 -7.20 -8.65 -1.77
CA ARG A 192 -8.53 -8.55 -1.16
C ARG A 192 -9.57 -9.31 -1.97
N LEU A 193 -9.42 -9.32 -3.29
CA LEU A 193 -10.27 -10.07 -4.22
C LEU A 193 -9.87 -11.56 -4.33
N GLY A 194 -8.89 -12.03 -3.55
CA GLY A 194 -8.44 -13.41 -3.55
C GLY A 194 -7.63 -13.84 -4.77
N LEU A 195 -7.26 -12.90 -5.66
CA LEU A 195 -6.50 -13.16 -6.89
C LEU A 195 -5.01 -13.38 -6.59
N ASN A 196 -4.70 -14.44 -5.82
CA ASN A 196 -3.36 -14.62 -5.24
C ASN A 196 -2.24 -14.80 -6.28
N LYS A 197 -2.52 -15.45 -7.42
CA LYS A 197 -1.56 -15.60 -8.51
C LYS A 197 -1.19 -14.24 -9.09
N ILE A 198 -2.20 -13.45 -9.45
CA ILE A 198 -2.03 -12.12 -10.05
C ILE A 198 -1.37 -11.16 -9.05
N LYS A 199 -1.84 -11.15 -7.79
CA LYS A 199 -1.22 -10.38 -6.71
C LYS A 199 0.27 -10.66 -6.59
N THR A 200 0.65 -11.93 -6.57
CA THR A 200 2.04 -12.35 -6.42
C THR A 200 2.90 -11.91 -7.62
N GLU A 201 2.37 -12.00 -8.84
CA GLU A 201 3.06 -11.54 -10.04
C GLU A 201 3.18 -10.02 -10.08
N LEU A 202 2.13 -9.28 -9.71
CA LEU A 202 2.19 -7.81 -9.62
C LEU A 202 3.24 -7.34 -8.61
N GLU A 203 3.33 -7.98 -7.44
CA GLU A 203 4.34 -7.68 -6.43
C GLU A 203 5.76 -7.95 -6.96
N ASP A 204 5.96 -9.09 -7.60
CA ASP A 204 7.28 -9.51 -8.09
C ASP A 204 7.76 -8.64 -9.26
N LEU A 205 6.87 -8.32 -10.21
CA LEU A 205 7.17 -7.38 -11.29
C LEU A 205 7.45 -5.97 -10.75
N SER A 206 6.69 -5.50 -9.75
CA SER A 206 6.95 -4.20 -9.13
C SER A 206 8.32 -4.17 -8.46
N PHE A 207 8.67 -5.21 -7.73
CA PHE A 207 9.98 -5.36 -7.09
C PHE A 207 11.13 -5.35 -8.11
N LYS A 208 10.96 -6.05 -9.24
CA LYS A 208 11.94 -6.07 -10.32
C LYS A 208 12.27 -4.68 -10.85
N PHE A 209 11.28 -3.78 -10.95
CA PHE A 209 11.48 -2.41 -11.45
C PHE A 209 11.86 -1.42 -10.36
N GLU A 210 11.45 -1.65 -9.11
CA GLU A 210 11.82 -0.79 -7.98
C GLU A 210 13.21 -1.09 -7.42
N HIS A 211 13.62 -2.38 -7.39
CA HIS A 211 14.86 -2.87 -6.80
C HIS A 211 15.54 -3.90 -7.71
N PRO A 212 16.00 -3.51 -8.90
CA PRO A 212 16.51 -4.45 -9.91
C PRO A 212 17.73 -5.26 -9.45
N GLU A 213 18.64 -4.66 -8.69
CA GLU A 213 19.84 -5.36 -8.19
C GLU A 213 19.50 -6.43 -7.15
N GLU A 214 18.65 -6.10 -6.17
CA GLU A 214 18.21 -7.04 -5.16
C GLU A 214 17.39 -8.17 -5.76
N TYR A 215 16.53 -7.83 -6.73
CA TYR A 215 15.76 -8.82 -7.47
C TYR A 215 16.67 -9.84 -8.17
N GLU A 216 17.67 -9.39 -8.93
CA GLU A 216 18.58 -10.29 -9.64
C GLU A 216 19.46 -11.10 -8.68
N LYS A 217 19.96 -10.52 -7.58
CA LYS A 217 20.70 -11.26 -6.54
C LYS A 217 19.89 -12.42 -5.96
N ILE A 218 18.63 -12.17 -5.60
CA ILE A 218 17.74 -13.20 -5.02
C ILE A 218 17.42 -14.25 -6.08
N LYS A 219 17.13 -13.84 -7.32
CA LYS A 219 16.85 -14.75 -8.44
C LYS A 219 18.02 -15.68 -8.75
N GLN A 220 19.25 -15.17 -8.76
CA GLN A 220 20.47 -15.97 -8.94
C GLN A 220 20.64 -16.99 -7.81
N LYS A 221 20.44 -16.60 -6.55
CA LYS A 221 20.48 -17.53 -5.40
C LYS A 221 19.41 -18.61 -5.49
N LEU A 222 18.19 -18.23 -5.92
CA LEU A 222 17.13 -19.21 -6.17
C LEU A 222 17.49 -20.18 -7.29
N ALA A 223 18.08 -19.73 -8.39
CA ALA A 223 18.52 -20.60 -9.47
C ALA A 223 19.64 -21.55 -9.02
N PHE A 224 20.63 -21.04 -8.28
CA PHE A 224 21.74 -21.85 -7.76
C PHE A 224 21.27 -22.99 -6.84
N THR A 225 20.24 -22.78 -6.03
CA THR A 225 19.72 -23.78 -5.08
C THR A 225 18.56 -24.62 -5.64
N GLU A 226 18.25 -24.55 -6.94
CA GLU A 226 17.11 -25.23 -7.55
C GLU A 226 17.19 -26.74 -7.47
N ASN A 227 18.35 -27.32 -7.79
CA ASN A 227 18.57 -28.78 -7.75
C ASN A 227 18.41 -29.35 -6.33
N ASP A 228 18.94 -28.65 -5.32
CA ASP A 228 18.83 -29.07 -3.92
C ASP A 228 17.38 -29.02 -3.44
N ARG A 229 16.62 -27.97 -3.84
CA ARG A 229 15.20 -27.87 -3.53
C ARG A 229 14.35 -28.93 -4.20
N THR A 230 14.66 -29.25 -5.46
CA THR A 230 13.96 -30.31 -6.20
C THR A 230 14.18 -31.67 -5.53
N ARG A 231 15.43 -31.96 -5.16
CA ARG A 231 15.77 -33.20 -4.44
C ARG A 231 15.07 -33.27 -3.08
N LEU A 232 15.13 -32.19 -2.32
CA LEU A 232 14.42 -32.08 -1.02
C LEU A 232 12.91 -32.30 -1.18
N PHE A 233 12.29 -31.72 -2.23
CA PHE A 233 10.87 -31.89 -2.50
C PHE A 233 10.52 -33.36 -2.79
N GLU A 234 11.28 -34.05 -3.65
CA GLU A 234 10.99 -35.44 -3.97
C GLU A 234 11.20 -36.36 -2.76
N ASP A 235 12.31 -36.20 -2.02
CA ASP A 235 12.60 -37.00 -0.81
C ASP A 235 11.54 -36.78 0.27
N PHE A 236 11.03 -35.53 0.41
CA PHE A 236 10.01 -35.20 1.40
C PHE A 236 8.63 -35.70 0.98
N THR A 237 8.28 -35.62 -0.30
CA THR A 237 6.94 -35.96 -0.76
C THR A 237 6.73 -37.45 -1.04
N ALA A 238 7.77 -38.25 -1.22
CA ALA A 238 7.65 -39.68 -1.51
C ALA A 238 6.85 -40.45 -0.43
N PRO A 239 7.13 -40.34 0.89
CA PRO A 239 6.32 -41.01 1.91
C PRO A 239 4.88 -40.45 2.01
N ILE A 240 4.70 -39.17 1.68
CA ILE A 240 3.38 -38.53 1.65
C ILE A 240 2.52 -39.13 0.54
N ARG A 241 3.11 -39.34 -0.65
CA ARG A 241 2.42 -39.97 -1.80
C ARG A 241 1.94 -41.39 -1.43
N GLU A 242 2.77 -42.18 -0.74
CA GLU A 242 2.39 -43.52 -0.28
C GLU A 242 1.21 -43.46 0.69
N ALA A 243 1.25 -42.54 1.65
CA ALA A 243 0.19 -42.38 2.66
C ALA A 243 -1.14 -41.98 2.01
N LEU A 244 -1.14 -40.98 1.10
CA LEU A 244 -2.34 -40.52 0.40
C LEU A 244 -2.93 -41.61 -0.52
N THR A 245 -2.06 -42.39 -1.19
CA THR A 245 -2.47 -43.52 -2.03
C THR A 245 -3.15 -44.59 -1.18
N LYS A 246 -2.60 -44.92 0.02
CA LYS A 246 -3.22 -45.87 0.98
C LYS A 246 -4.59 -45.39 1.49
N MET A 247 -4.82 -44.06 1.54
CA MET A 247 -6.12 -43.47 1.90
C MET A 247 -7.14 -43.57 0.75
N GLY A 248 -6.73 -43.98 -0.45
CA GLY A 248 -7.61 -44.07 -1.63
C GLY A 248 -7.97 -42.69 -2.24
N LEU A 249 -7.27 -41.64 -1.85
CA LEU A 249 -7.54 -40.27 -2.34
C LEU A 249 -6.95 -40.07 -3.75
N LYS A 250 -7.68 -39.34 -4.59
CA LYS A 250 -7.13 -38.74 -5.80
C LYS A 250 -6.47 -37.41 -5.43
N TYR A 251 -5.18 -37.24 -5.70
CA TYR A 251 -4.45 -36.08 -5.26
C TYR A 251 -3.42 -35.58 -6.30
N THR A 252 -2.99 -34.34 -6.12
CA THR A 252 -1.87 -33.72 -6.81
C THR A 252 -0.97 -33.03 -5.77
N ILE A 253 0.33 -33.26 -5.82
CA ILE A 253 1.29 -32.57 -4.95
C ILE A 253 2.12 -31.61 -5.81
N LYS A 254 2.14 -30.31 -5.43
CA LYS A 254 2.88 -29.27 -6.11
C LYS A 254 3.91 -28.63 -5.19
N ALA A 255 5.11 -28.36 -5.71
CA ALA A 255 6.07 -27.48 -5.06
C ALA A 255 5.63 -26.01 -5.23
N ARG A 256 5.78 -25.21 -4.17
CA ARG A 256 5.61 -23.77 -4.23
C ARG A 256 6.88 -23.10 -3.70
N VAL A 257 7.59 -22.43 -4.58
CA VAL A 257 8.75 -21.62 -4.23
C VAL A 257 8.29 -20.18 -3.99
N LYS A 258 8.76 -19.56 -2.91
CA LYS A 258 8.48 -18.14 -2.64
C LYS A 258 9.10 -17.27 -3.73
N THR A 259 8.39 -16.21 -4.11
CA THR A 259 8.88 -15.24 -5.09
C THR A 259 9.98 -14.36 -4.52
N PRO A 260 10.86 -13.80 -5.38
CA PRO A 260 11.88 -12.85 -4.99
C PRO A 260 11.39 -11.73 -4.08
N PHE A 261 10.24 -11.12 -4.38
CA PHE A 261 9.63 -10.09 -3.52
C PHE A 261 9.30 -10.60 -2.12
N SER A 262 8.64 -11.76 -2.02
CA SER A 262 8.27 -12.35 -0.72
C SER A 262 9.49 -12.72 0.12
N ILE A 263 10.58 -13.15 -0.51
CA ILE A 263 11.87 -13.43 0.15
C ILE A 263 12.49 -12.12 0.64
N TRP A 264 12.61 -11.13 -0.24
CA TRP A 264 13.18 -9.82 0.10
C TRP A 264 12.42 -9.14 1.25
N GLN A 265 11.09 -9.12 1.18
CA GLN A 265 10.25 -8.56 2.25
C GLN A 265 10.50 -9.26 3.60
N LYS A 266 10.70 -10.58 3.58
CA LYS A 266 11.00 -11.36 4.77
C LYS A 266 12.39 -11.05 5.32
N MET A 267 13.40 -10.90 4.44
CA MET A 267 14.74 -10.46 4.81
C MET A 267 14.70 -9.07 5.49
N GLN A 268 13.92 -8.14 4.93
CA GLN A 268 13.79 -6.79 5.50
C GLN A 268 13.04 -6.80 6.84
N ASN A 269 11.88 -7.45 6.92
CA ASN A 269 11.03 -7.43 8.11
C ASN A 269 11.61 -8.20 9.30
N LYS A 270 12.44 -9.23 9.05
CA LYS A 270 13.04 -10.07 10.07
C LYS A 270 14.53 -9.80 10.28
N HIS A 271 15.12 -8.93 9.47
CA HIS A 271 16.56 -8.64 9.48
C HIS A 271 17.43 -9.90 9.35
N VAL A 272 17.02 -10.83 8.47
CA VAL A 272 17.71 -12.11 8.22
C VAL A 272 18.30 -12.14 6.81
N THR A 273 19.33 -12.97 6.62
CA THR A 273 19.92 -13.24 5.31
C THR A 273 19.06 -14.22 4.49
N PHE A 274 19.35 -14.37 3.20
CA PHE A 274 18.65 -15.34 2.35
C PHE A 274 18.81 -16.77 2.87
N GLU A 275 19.97 -17.13 3.38
CA GLU A 275 20.32 -18.44 3.90
C GLU A 275 19.58 -18.82 5.18
N GLU A 276 19.16 -17.82 5.96
CA GLU A 276 18.39 -17.99 7.19
C GLU A 276 16.88 -18.17 6.95
N ILE A 277 16.42 -18.03 5.70
CA ILE A 277 15.02 -18.25 5.34
C ILE A 277 14.77 -19.75 5.07
N TYR A 278 14.26 -20.44 6.04
CA TYR A 278 14.00 -21.89 5.99
C TYR A 278 12.73 -22.30 5.23
N ASP A 279 11.80 -21.38 4.96
CA ASP A 279 10.50 -21.66 4.32
C ASP A 279 10.42 -21.12 2.87
N ILE A 280 11.53 -21.19 2.13
CA ILE A 280 11.57 -20.85 0.70
C ILE A 280 10.75 -21.85 -0.11
N LEU A 281 10.78 -23.12 0.27
CA LEU A 281 9.99 -24.20 -0.32
C LEU A 281 8.77 -24.50 0.56
N ALA A 282 7.60 -24.55 -0.05
CA ALA A 282 6.38 -25.08 0.52
C ALA A 282 5.83 -26.21 -0.35
N VAL A 283 5.12 -27.15 0.26
CA VAL A 283 4.45 -28.26 -0.41
C VAL A 283 2.95 -28.03 -0.39
N ARG A 284 2.29 -28.17 -1.50
CA ARG A 284 0.85 -28.04 -1.64
C ARG A 284 0.26 -29.41 -1.98
N ILE A 285 -0.63 -29.90 -1.15
CA ILE A 285 -1.41 -31.11 -1.38
C ILE A 285 -2.82 -30.69 -1.77
N ILE A 286 -3.21 -31.01 -3.01
CA ILE A 286 -4.55 -30.77 -3.55
C ILE A 286 -5.20 -32.14 -3.72
N PHE A 287 -6.34 -32.36 -3.07
CA PHE A 287 -7.06 -33.63 -3.14
C PHE A 287 -8.48 -33.42 -3.66
N THR A 288 -9.02 -34.44 -4.32
CA THR A 288 -10.44 -34.49 -4.67
C THR A 288 -11.16 -35.22 -3.54
N PRO A 289 -12.10 -34.55 -2.82
CA PRO A 289 -12.82 -35.18 -1.73
C PRO A 289 -13.58 -36.41 -2.19
N LEU A 290 -13.60 -37.46 -1.35
CA LEU A 290 -14.44 -38.64 -1.54
C LEU A 290 -15.93 -38.27 -1.36
N ASP A 291 -16.19 -37.45 -0.33
CA ASP A 291 -17.47 -36.81 -0.09
C ASP A 291 -17.28 -35.30 0.06
N ARG A 292 -18.04 -34.50 -0.71
CA ARG A 292 -17.95 -33.04 -0.65
C ARG A 292 -18.44 -32.45 0.67
N GLU A 293 -19.36 -33.13 1.38
CA GLU A 293 -19.84 -32.71 2.68
C GLU A 293 -18.79 -32.94 3.77
N ASP A 294 -17.86 -33.89 3.58
CA ASP A 294 -16.81 -34.27 4.53
C ASP A 294 -15.42 -33.69 4.20
N GLU A 295 -15.32 -32.79 3.21
CA GLU A 295 -14.04 -32.25 2.71
C GLU A 295 -13.17 -31.62 3.83
N VAL A 296 -13.81 -31.03 4.86
CA VAL A 296 -13.12 -30.46 6.03
C VAL A 296 -12.45 -31.55 6.84
N ASN A 297 -13.19 -32.61 7.17
CA ASN A 297 -12.66 -33.75 7.93
C ASN A 297 -11.54 -34.45 7.17
N GLU A 298 -11.67 -34.59 5.85
CA GLU A 298 -10.63 -35.19 5.02
C GLU A 298 -9.32 -34.38 5.07
N CYS A 299 -9.37 -33.03 5.12
CA CYS A 299 -8.18 -32.22 5.37
C CYS A 299 -7.46 -32.60 6.66
N PHE A 300 -8.21 -32.79 7.74
CA PHE A 300 -7.65 -33.19 9.04
C PHE A 300 -7.20 -34.66 9.07
N GLN A 301 -7.86 -35.59 8.37
CA GLN A 301 -7.40 -36.94 8.19
C GLN A 301 -6.06 -37.02 7.48
N ILE A 302 -5.87 -36.22 6.43
CA ILE A 302 -4.59 -36.07 5.75
C ILE A 302 -3.54 -35.55 6.74
N TYR A 303 -3.84 -34.47 7.49
CA TYR A 303 -2.93 -33.93 8.52
C TYR A 303 -2.50 -34.97 9.55
N VAL A 304 -3.45 -35.74 10.10
CA VAL A 304 -3.14 -36.84 11.05
C VAL A 304 -2.24 -37.92 10.42
N SER A 305 -2.46 -38.22 9.13
CA SER A 305 -1.61 -39.15 8.38
C SER A 305 -0.19 -38.62 8.21
N LEU A 306 -0.03 -37.32 7.90
CA LEU A 306 1.28 -36.68 7.79
C LEU A 306 2.04 -36.65 9.11
N ASN A 307 1.36 -36.46 10.25
CA ASN A 307 1.95 -36.47 11.59
C ASN A 307 2.51 -37.82 12.01
N LYS A 308 2.03 -38.92 11.39
CA LYS A 308 2.62 -40.25 11.59
C LYS A 308 3.97 -40.39 10.88
N ILE A 309 4.23 -39.59 9.85
CA ILE A 309 5.45 -39.63 9.02
C ILE A 309 6.47 -38.62 9.52
N TYR A 310 6.02 -37.39 9.80
CA TYR A 310 6.85 -36.25 10.14
C TYR A 310 6.35 -35.58 11.43
N LYS A 311 7.26 -35.00 12.20
CA LYS A 311 6.90 -34.22 13.40
C LYS A 311 6.44 -32.82 12.97
N SER A 312 5.26 -32.40 13.42
CA SER A 312 4.75 -31.06 13.22
C SER A 312 5.29 -30.07 14.25
N HIS A 313 5.43 -28.81 13.84
CA HIS A 313 5.72 -27.71 14.76
C HIS A 313 4.42 -27.32 15.49
N PRO A 314 4.38 -27.39 16.84
CA PRO A 314 3.12 -27.25 17.62
C PRO A 314 2.44 -25.88 17.38
N ASP A 315 3.21 -24.77 17.30
CA ASP A 315 2.66 -23.41 17.21
C ASP A 315 2.42 -22.94 15.76
N ARG A 316 2.55 -23.85 14.77
CA ARG A 316 2.43 -23.49 13.35
C ARG A 316 1.37 -24.29 12.60
N LEU A 317 0.37 -24.78 13.31
CA LEU A 317 -0.87 -25.25 12.71
C LEU A 317 -1.79 -24.04 12.50
N ARG A 318 -2.25 -23.81 11.26
CA ARG A 318 -3.19 -22.73 10.93
C ARG A 318 -4.39 -23.32 10.21
N ASP A 319 -5.52 -23.25 10.87
CA ASP A 319 -6.80 -23.75 10.39
C ASP A 319 -7.56 -22.63 9.64
N TRP A 320 -7.27 -22.51 8.36
CA TRP A 320 -8.05 -21.67 7.46
C TRP A 320 -9.16 -22.44 6.74
N VAL A 321 -9.41 -23.70 7.13
CA VAL A 321 -10.51 -24.51 6.58
C VAL A 321 -11.78 -24.20 7.34
N ASN A 322 -11.75 -24.26 8.68
CA ASN A 322 -12.90 -23.90 9.52
C ASN A 322 -13.06 -22.37 9.67
N HIS A 323 -11.97 -21.62 9.54
CA HIS A 323 -11.96 -20.15 9.65
C HIS A 323 -11.34 -19.54 8.42
N PRO A 324 -12.09 -19.45 7.29
CA PRO A 324 -11.59 -18.87 6.04
C PRO A 324 -11.10 -17.43 6.24
N LYS A 325 -10.12 -17.02 5.44
CA LYS A 325 -9.72 -15.62 5.43
C LYS A 325 -10.80 -14.77 4.77
N ALA A 326 -10.82 -13.46 5.06
CA ALA A 326 -11.77 -12.51 4.47
C ALA A 326 -11.77 -12.42 2.93
N ASN A 327 -10.75 -12.97 2.28
CA ASN A 327 -10.70 -13.12 0.81
C ASN A 327 -11.15 -14.51 0.33
N GLY A 328 -11.84 -15.29 1.17
CA GLY A 328 -12.33 -16.63 0.86
C GLY A 328 -11.26 -17.73 0.83
N TYR A 329 -10.00 -17.44 1.17
CA TYR A 329 -8.94 -18.43 1.16
C TYR A 329 -9.15 -19.50 2.20
N GLN A 330 -9.13 -20.77 1.78
CA GLN A 330 -9.25 -21.96 2.61
C GLN A 330 -8.05 -22.90 2.40
N ALA A 331 -7.40 -23.34 3.47
CA ALA A 331 -6.39 -24.39 3.49
C ALA A 331 -6.00 -24.74 4.93
N LEU A 332 -5.60 -25.96 5.20
CA LEU A 332 -4.94 -26.32 6.44
C LEU A 332 -3.43 -26.21 6.26
N HIS A 333 -2.79 -25.31 6.99
CA HIS A 333 -1.33 -25.14 6.96
C HIS A 333 -0.69 -25.83 8.13
N VAL A 334 0.30 -26.65 7.85
CA VAL A 334 1.11 -27.33 8.85
C VAL A 334 2.59 -27.18 8.50
N THR A 335 3.45 -27.01 9.50
CA THR A 335 4.90 -26.99 9.30
C THR A 335 5.47 -28.30 9.83
N LEU A 336 6.12 -29.07 8.96
CA LEU A 336 6.65 -30.40 9.23
C LEU A 336 8.18 -30.41 9.15
N MET A 337 8.82 -31.22 10.02
CA MET A 337 10.26 -31.43 10.02
C MET A 337 10.65 -32.49 8.99
N SER A 338 11.47 -32.11 7.99
CA SER A 338 12.04 -33.07 7.05
C SER A 338 13.08 -33.97 7.71
N LYS A 339 13.46 -35.05 7.04
CA LYS A 339 14.53 -35.96 7.51
C LYS A 339 15.91 -35.28 7.59
N THR A 340 16.09 -34.18 6.85
CA THR A 340 17.31 -33.37 6.85
C THR A 340 17.32 -32.26 7.91
N GLY A 341 16.30 -32.22 8.79
CA GLY A 341 16.18 -31.20 9.84
C GLY A 341 15.65 -29.84 9.37
N GLN A 342 15.13 -29.75 8.17
CA GLN A 342 14.54 -28.51 7.65
C GLN A 342 13.04 -28.48 7.87
N TRP A 343 12.52 -27.32 8.28
CA TRP A 343 11.09 -27.07 8.37
C TRP A 343 10.48 -26.79 7.00
N ILE A 344 9.44 -27.53 6.62
CA ILE A 344 8.71 -27.38 5.35
C ILE A 344 7.25 -27.09 5.67
N GLU A 345 6.71 -26.01 5.09
CA GLU A 345 5.29 -25.69 5.16
C GLU A 345 4.51 -26.58 4.19
N VAL A 346 3.49 -27.26 4.69
CA VAL A 346 2.57 -28.06 3.89
C VAL A 346 1.18 -27.42 3.93
N GLN A 347 0.60 -27.19 2.78
CA GLN A 347 -0.73 -26.63 2.59
C GLN A 347 -1.65 -27.72 2.06
N ILE A 348 -2.66 -28.11 2.85
CA ILE A 348 -3.63 -29.15 2.52
C ILE A 348 -4.94 -28.45 2.13
N ARG A 349 -5.47 -28.77 0.96
CA ARG A 349 -6.73 -28.21 0.47
C ARG A 349 -7.38 -29.09 -0.58
N SER A 350 -8.71 -29.02 -0.70
CA SER A 350 -9.44 -29.69 -1.77
C SER A 350 -9.23 -28.99 -3.11
N ASP A 351 -9.68 -29.62 -4.21
CA ASP A 351 -9.71 -29.05 -5.55
C ASP A 351 -10.55 -27.76 -5.61
N ARG A 352 -11.71 -27.71 -4.91
CA ARG A 352 -12.54 -26.52 -4.76
C ARG A 352 -11.81 -25.40 -4.02
N MET A 353 -11.18 -25.72 -2.89
CA MET A 353 -10.39 -24.75 -2.11
C MET A 353 -9.20 -24.23 -2.92
N ASP A 354 -8.57 -25.06 -3.77
CA ASP A 354 -7.49 -24.67 -4.67
C ASP A 354 -7.98 -23.69 -5.75
N GLU A 355 -9.15 -23.93 -6.35
CA GLU A 355 -9.76 -23.03 -7.33
C GLU A 355 -10.08 -21.66 -6.72
N ILE A 356 -10.69 -21.63 -5.51
CA ILE A 356 -10.96 -20.39 -4.79
C ILE A 356 -9.65 -19.68 -4.41
N ALA A 357 -8.62 -20.39 -3.99
CA ALA A 357 -7.34 -19.81 -3.60
C ALA A 357 -6.56 -19.21 -4.79
N GLU A 358 -6.74 -19.73 -6.02
CA GLU A 358 -6.05 -19.24 -7.22
C GLU A 358 -6.86 -18.14 -7.96
N GLN A 359 -8.19 -18.26 -8.02
CA GLN A 359 -9.08 -17.37 -8.78
C GLN A 359 -9.88 -16.40 -7.90
N GLY A 360 -9.84 -16.57 -6.57
CA GLY A 360 -10.53 -15.71 -5.62
C GLY A 360 -12.04 -15.62 -5.86
N PHE A 361 -12.59 -14.43 -5.67
CA PHE A 361 -14.02 -14.17 -5.90
C PHE A 361 -14.47 -14.41 -7.36
N ALA A 362 -13.57 -14.43 -8.34
CA ALA A 362 -13.90 -14.80 -9.70
C ALA A 362 -14.39 -16.25 -9.80
N ALA A 363 -13.91 -17.18 -8.95
CA ALA A 363 -14.41 -18.54 -8.85
C ALA A 363 -15.85 -18.58 -8.30
N HIS A 364 -16.20 -17.73 -7.33
CA HIS A 364 -17.56 -17.63 -6.79
C HIS A 364 -18.59 -17.17 -7.84
N TRP A 365 -18.21 -16.26 -8.77
CA TRP A 365 -19.07 -15.85 -9.87
C TRP A 365 -19.41 -16.99 -10.82
N LYS A 366 -18.50 -17.94 -11.03
CA LYS A 366 -18.78 -19.15 -11.82
C LYS A 366 -19.86 -20.01 -11.17
N TYR A 367 -19.88 -20.12 -9.84
CA TYR A 367 -20.89 -20.89 -9.11
C TYR A 367 -22.26 -20.19 -9.13
N LYS A 368 -22.31 -18.86 -9.00
CA LYS A 368 -23.58 -18.07 -9.04
C LYS A 368 -24.28 -18.11 -10.40
N GLU A 369 -23.55 -18.13 -11.52
CA GLU A 369 -24.17 -18.29 -12.85
C GLU A 369 -24.91 -19.63 -13.00
N HIS A 370 -24.56 -20.64 -12.20
CA HIS A 370 -25.15 -21.98 -12.27
C HIS A 370 -26.13 -22.27 -11.11
N ASN A 371 -26.07 -21.53 -10.02
CA ASN A 371 -26.96 -21.72 -8.88
C ASN A 371 -27.38 -20.38 -8.24
N PRO A 372 -28.49 -19.76 -8.69
CA PRO A 372 -28.94 -18.45 -8.20
C PRO A 372 -29.32 -18.39 -6.72
N GLN A 373 -29.44 -19.54 -6.05
CA GLN A 373 -29.77 -19.67 -4.63
C GLN A 373 -28.56 -19.91 -3.72
N ALA A 374 -27.34 -19.97 -4.27
CA ALA A 374 -26.12 -20.06 -3.44
C ALA A 374 -25.99 -18.80 -2.57
N ASP A 375 -25.65 -19.01 -1.30
CA ASP A 375 -25.56 -17.99 -0.25
C ASP A 375 -24.85 -16.72 -0.75
N ASP A 376 -25.43 -15.58 -0.39
CA ASP A 376 -24.90 -14.26 -0.68
C ASP A 376 -23.52 -14.13 -0.03
N ASP A 377 -22.47 -13.80 -0.82
CA ASP A 377 -21.12 -13.53 -0.30
C ASP A 377 -21.18 -12.32 0.64
N SER A 378 -21.60 -12.58 1.89
CA SER A 378 -21.80 -11.55 2.90
C SER A 378 -20.53 -10.74 3.15
N GLU A 379 -19.35 -11.39 3.12
CA GLU A 379 -18.07 -10.73 3.40
C GLU A 379 -17.62 -9.76 2.30
N LEU A 380 -17.79 -10.13 1.03
CA LEU A 380 -17.51 -9.21 -0.09
C LEU A 380 -18.49 -8.03 -0.10
N ASN A 381 -19.77 -8.32 0.09
CA ASN A 381 -20.81 -7.29 0.14
C ASN A 381 -20.64 -6.36 1.35
N ASP A 382 -20.24 -6.90 2.51
CA ASP A 382 -19.92 -6.12 3.70
C ASP A 382 -18.69 -5.24 3.49
N TRP A 383 -17.66 -5.76 2.83
CA TRP A 383 -16.50 -4.98 2.47
C TRP A 383 -16.82 -3.87 1.44
N LEU A 384 -17.58 -4.17 0.38
CA LEU A 384 -18.04 -3.17 -0.59
C LEU A 384 -18.90 -2.10 0.09
N ARG A 385 -19.78 -2.47 1.02
CA ARG A 385 -20.56 -1.53 1.83
C ARG A 385 -19.65 -0.66 2.69
N THR A 386 -18.65 -1.22 3.34
CA THR A 386 -17.67 -0.46 4.14
C THR A 386 -16.89 0.53 3.28
N ILE A 387 -16.47 0.12 2.08
CA ILE A 387 -15.82 1.02 1.12
C ILE A 387 -16.77 2.14 0.72
N LYS A 388 -18.05 1.84 0.43
CA LYS A 388 -19.05 2.85 0.08
C LYS A 388 -19.28 3.84 1.23
N GLU A 389 -19.39 3.37 2.48
CA GLU A 389 -19.49 4.23 3.66
C GLU A 389 -18.29 5.18 3.81
N ILE A 390 -17.05 4.69 3.51
CA ILE A 390 -15.84 5.51 3.52
C ILE A 390 -15.87 6.55 2.39
N LEU A 391 -16.39 6.18 1.22
CA LEU A 391 -16.47 7.05 0.04
C LEU A 391 -17.52 8.14 0.17
N ASP A 392 -18.62 7.87 0.87
CA ASP A 392 -19.71 8.81 1.13
C ASP A 392 -19.37 9.83 2.24
N ASP A 393 -18.32 9.58 3.03
CA ASP A 393 -17.85 10.51 4.05
C ASP A 393 -17.02 11.63 3.38
N PRO A 394 -17.41 12.91 3.44
CA PRO A 394 -16.69 14.01 2.83
C PRO A 394 -15.36 14.25 3.56
N GLN A 395 -14.29 13.67 3.08
CA GLN A 395 -12.96 13.83 3.66
C GLN A 395 -12.27 15.08 3.10
N PRO A 396 -11.63 15.92 3.92
CA PRO A 396 -11.00 17.15 3.46
C PRO A 396 -9.65 16.93 2.79
N ASP A 397 -8.97 15.78 3.03
CA ASP A 397 -7.64 15.50 2.48
C ASP A 397 -7.63 14.15 1.73
N ALA A 398 -7.15 14.22 0.47
CA ALA A 398 -6.96 13.06 -0.40
C ALA A 398 -5.94 12.05 0.16
N MET A 399 -5.00 12.51 1.02
CA MET A 399 -3.99 11.65 1.66
C MET A 399 -4.60 10.81 2.78
N ASP A 400 -5.41 11.41 3.65
CA ASP A 400 -6.11 10.72 4.73
C ASP A 400 -7.06 9.64 4.17
N PHE A 401 -7.69 9.91 3.02
CA PHE A 401 -8.54 8.97 2.32
C PHE A 401 -7.74 7.74 1.83
N LEU A 402 -6.60 7.95 1.16
CA LEU A 402 -5.75 6.86 0.67
C LEU A 402 -5.19 6.03 1.84
N ASP A 403 -4.75 6.66 2.93
CA ASP A 403 -4.23 5.97 4.10
C ASP A 403 -5.34 5.16 4.80
N THR A 404 -6.54 5.69 4.87
CA THR A 404 -7.72 5.01 5.42
C THR A 404 -8.06 3.73 4.64
N ILE A 405 -8.06 3.81 3.31
CA ILE A 405 -8.34 2.63 2.46
C ILE A 405 -7.19 1.64 2.49
N LYS A 406 -5.94 2.09 2.48
CA LYS A 406 -4.79 1.19 2.61
C LYS A 406 -4.85 0.37 3.88
N LEU A 407 -5.21 0.96 5.03
CA LEU A 407 -5.40 0.23 6.27
C LEU A 407 -6.42 -0.91 6.14
N ASN A 408 -7.47 -0.72 5.35
CA ASN A 408 -8.46 -1.77 5.07
C ASN A 408 -7.96 -2.86 4.12
N LEU A 409 -7.07 -2.52 3.20
CA LEU A 409 -6.57 -3.46 2.18
C LEU A 409 -5.41 -4.35 2.69
N PHE A 410 -4.58 -3.84 3.62
CA PHE A 410 -3.34 -4.51 4.05
C PHE A 410 -3.45 -5.30 5.35
N ALA A 411 -4.57 -5.22 6.07
CA ALA A 411 -4.68 -5.81 7.39
C ALA A 411 -4.64 -7.35 7.35
N SER A 412 -3.66 -7.95 8.02
CA SER A 412 -3.78 -9.33 8.50
C SER A 412 -4.88 -9.40 9.56
N GLU A 413 -5.59 -10.51 9.68
CA GLU A 413 -6.78 -10.61 10.51
C GLU A 413 -6.51 -11.36 11.81
N ILE A 414 -7.20 -10.95 12.88
CA ILE A 414 -7.28 -11.63 14.16
C ILE A 414 -8.76 -11.90 14.48
N PHE A 415 -9.02 -12.95 15.26
CA PHE A 415 -10.34 -13.31 15.71
C PHE A 415 -10.50 -12.96 17.19
N VAL A 416 -11.44 -12.06 17.49
CA VAL A 416 -11.69 -11.53 18.82
C VAL A 416 -13.10 -11.89 19.26
N PHE A 417 -13.28 -12.29 20.51
CA PHE A 417 -14.55 -12.74 21.05
C PHE A 417 -15.26 -11.64 21.83
N THR A 418 -16.57 -11.51 21.63
CA THR A 418 -17.40 -10.73 22.54
C THR A 418 -17.65 -11.52 23.84
N PRO A 419 -18.12 -10.90 24.95
CA PRO A 419 -18.48 -11.61 26.17
C PRO A 419 -19.58 -12.68 25.98
N LYS A 420 -20.37 -12.55 24.90
CA LYS A 420 -21.40 -13.53 24.52
C LYS A 420 -20.88 -14.70 23.68
N GLY A 421 -19.58 -14.72 23.38
CA GLY A 421 -18.95 -15.77 22.55
C GLY A 421 -19.05 -15.54 21.04
N GLU A 422 -19.59 -14.38 20.58
CA GLU A 422 -19.58 -14.06 19.16
C GLU A 422 -18.16 -13.76 18.69
N ILE A 423 -17.76 -14.33 17.56
CA ILE A 423 -16.47 -14.07 16.92
C ILE A 423 -16.58 -12.81 16.04
N LYS A 424 -15.63 -11.92 16.19
CA LYS A 424 -15.46 -10.74 15.31
C LYS A 424 -14.08 -10.79 14.66
N THR A 425 -14.06 -10.78 13.33
CA THR A 425 -12.82 -10.66 12.57
C THR A 425 -12.35 -9.22 12.60
N MET A 426 -11.13 -9.00 13.03
CA MET A 426 -10.53 -7.67 13.18
C MET A 426 -9.16 -7.62 12.48
N PRO A 427 -8.72 -6.45 11.98
CA PRO A 427 -7.36 -6.29 11.52
C PRO A 427 -6.34 -6.58 12.62
N ALA A 428 -5.20 -7.19 12.28
CA ALA A 428 -4.08 -7.29 13.21
C ALA A 428 -3.64 -5.88 13.66
N ASP A 429 -3.06 -5.81 14.86
CA ASP A 429 -2.68 -4.54 15.51
C ASP A 429 -3.84 -3.60 15.85
N CYS A 430 -5.10 -4.02 15.69
CA CYS A 430 -6.24 -3.24 16.14
C CYS A 430 -6.26 -3.12 17.67
N THR A 431 -6.83 -2.01 18.16
CA THR A 431 -6.93 -1.70 19.57
C THR A 431 -8.32 -2.05 20.14
N ALA A 432 -8.44 -2.03 21.46
CA ALA A 432 -9.73 -2.17 22.13
C ALA A 432 -10.74 -1.10 21.70
N LEU A 433 -10.28 0.10 21.35
CA LEU A 433 -11.12 1.17 20.81
C LEU A 433 -11.61 0.85 19.38
N ASP A 434 -10.75 0.28 18.53
CA ASP A 434 -11.15 -0.21 17.19
C ASP A 434 -12.28 -1.23 17.30
N PHE A 435 -12.16 -2.17 18.25
CA PHE A 435 -13.19 -3.16 18.51
C PHE A 435 -14.51 -2.52 18.96
N ALA A 436 -14.44 -1.52 19.84
CA ALA A 436 -15.64 -0.78 20.30
C ALA A 436 -16.39 -0.14 19.13
N PHE A 437 -15.68 0.53 18.20
CA PHE A 437 -16.28 1.12 17.00
C PHE A 437 -16.77 0.05 15.99
N THR A 438 -16.18 -1.13 16.00
CA THR A 438 -16.64 -2.24 15.14
C THR A 438 -17.99 -2.76 15.61
N ILE A 439 -18.21 -2.87 16.92
CA ILE A 439 -19.49 -3.29 17.49
C ILE A 439 -20.56 -2.22 17.24
N HIS A 440 -20.34 -1.00 17.72
CA HIS A 440 -21.30 0.10 17.56
C HIS A 440 -20.63 1.46 17.76
N THR A 441 -20.98 2.44 16.92
CA THR A 441 -20.41 3.81 17.00
C THR A 441 -20.61 4.45 18.38
N PHE A 442 -21.74 4.21 19.04
CA PHE A 442 -21.99 4.71 20.39
C PHE A 442 -21.01 4.12 21.42
N LEU A 443 -20.74 2.82 21.37
CA LEU A 443 -19.77 2.19 22.27
C LEU A 443 -18.37 2.75 22.05
N GLY A 444 -17.96 2.94 20.77
CA GLY A 444 -16.69 3.55 20.43
C GLY A 444 -16.55 4.97 20.92
N SER A 445 -17.55 5.83 20.68
CA SER A 445 -17.51 7.24 21.08
C SER A 445 -17.54 7.48 22.59
N HIS A 446 -18.07 6.53 23.36
CA HIS A 446 -18.18 6.62 24.83
C HIS A 446 -17.21 5.67 25.56
N CYS A 447 -16.26 5.06 24.84
CA CYS A 447 -15.31 4.11 25.39
C CYS A 447 -14.35 4.79 26.38
N ILE A 448 -14.17 4.17 27.56
CA ILE A 448 -13.19 4.61 28.58
C ILE A 448 -12.08 3.57 28.78
N GLY A 449 -12.26 2.34 28.31
CA GLY A 449 -11.33 1.23 28.42
C GLY A 449 -12.00 -0.08 28.06
N ALA A 450 -11.32 -1.17 28.26
CA ALA A 450 -11.86 -2.52 28.05
C ALA A 450 -11.36 -3.50 29.10
N LYS A 451 -12.05 -4.65 29.23
CA LYS A 451 -11.49 -5.83 29.88
C LYS A 451 -11.15 -6.86 28.80
N VAL A 452 -9.89 -7.21 28.71
CA VAL A 452 -9.39 -8.25 27.81
C VAL A 452 -9.03 -9.46 28.67
N ASN A 453 -9.67 -10.60 28.39
CA ASN A 453 -9.51 -11.81 29.18
C ASN A 453 -9.68 -11.54 30.70
N HIS A 454 -10.74 -10.79 31.05
CA HIS A 454 -11.09 -10.35 32.41
C HIS A 454 -10.11 -9.35 33.05
N LYS A 455 -9.05 -8.90 32.37
CA LYS A 455 -8.12 -7.88 32.86
C LYS A 455 -8.46 -6.50 32.30
N LEU A 456 -8.48 -5.49 33.14
CA LEU A 456 -8.68 -4.09 32.73
C LEU A 456 -7.50 -3.59 31.91
N VAL A 457 -7.77 -3.05 30.74
CA VAL A 457 -6.75 -2.50 29.82
C VAL A 457 -7.19 -1.13 29.28
N PRO A 458 -6.25 -0.28 28.87
CA PRO A 458 -6.55 1.00 28.24
C PRO A 458 -7.15 0.80 26.84
N MET A 459 -7.80 1.85 26.31
CA MET A 459 -8.38 1.85 24.95
C MET A 459 -7.36 1.56 23.85
N SER A 460 -6.09 1.94 24.05
CA SER A 460 -4.98 1.76 23.11
C SER A 460 -4.37 0.34 23.15
N HIS A 461 -4.88 -0.55 24.02
CA HIS A 461 -4.37 -1.92 24.10
C HIS A 461 -4.58 -2.67 22.80
N LYS A 462 -3.51 -3.23 22.23
CA LYS A 462 -3.54 -4.04 21.01
C LYS A 462 -4.09 -5.44 21.29
N LEU A 463 -5.09 -5.82 20.51
CA LEU A 463 -5.76 -7.11 20.63
C LEU A 463 -5.00 -8.21 19.88
N LYS A 464 -5.17 -9.43 20.36
CA LYS A 464 -4.61 -10.67 19.79
C LYS A 464 -5.71 -11.65 19.44
N SER A 465 -5.43 -12.57 18.52
CA SER A 465 -6.37 -13.64 18.20
C SER A 465 -6.63 -14.50 19.45
N GLY A 466 -7.91 -14.76 19.73
CA GLY A 466 -8.35 -15.50 20.92
C GLY A 466 -8.75 -14.62 22.11
N ASP A 467 -8.53 -13.30 22.06
CA ASP A 467 -8.91 -12.39 23.14
C ASP A 467 -10.43 -12.26 23.26
N GLN A 468 -10.94 -12.37 24.48
CA GLN A 468 -12.31 -12.00 24.83
C GLN A 468 -12.34 -10.55 25.33
N VAL A 469 -13.15 -9.70 24.70
CA VAL A 469 -13.13 -8.24 24.95
C VAL A 469 -14.50 -7.72 25.38
N GLU A 470 -14.55 -7.12 26.58
CA GLU A 470 -15.69 -6.40 27.12
C GLU A 470 -15.37 -4.89 27.12
N ILE A 471 -16.19 -4.08 26.44
CA ILE A 471 -16.00 -2.63 26.34
C ILE A 471 -16.65 -1.92 27.53
N LEU A 472 -15.90 -0.99 28.14
CA LEU A 472 -16.36 -0.14 29.22
C LEU A 472 -16.65 1.26 28.68
N THR A 473 -17.84 1.78 29.01
CA THR A 473 -18.29 3.09 28.50
C THR A 473 -18.71 4.05 29.62
N SER A 474 -18.60 5.35 29.37
CA SER A 474 -19.14 6.40 30.21
C SER A 474 -19.90 7.44 29.36
N LYS A 475 -21.04 7.88 29.83
CA LYS A 475 -21.86 8.91 29.15
C LYS A 475 -21.14 10.26 29.02
N SER A 476 -20.18 10.55 29.90
CA SER A 476 -19.40 11.79 29.90
C SER A 476 -18.19 11.75 28.95
N GLN A 477 -17.88 10.58 28.37
CA GLN A 477 -16.76 10.44 27.48
C GLN A 477 -17.12 10.85 26.05
N HIS A 478 -16.22 11.60 25.41
CA HIS A 478 -16.31 12.01 24.01
C HIS A 478 -14.99 11.76 23.29
N PRO A 479 -15.00 11.52 21.98
CA PRO A 479 -13.79 11.34 21.19
C PRO A 479 -12.86 12.54 21.31
N LYS A 480 -11.56 12.27 21.41
CA LYS A 480 -10.50 13.27 21.44
C LYS A 480 -9.61 13.13 20.19
N PRO A 481 -8.98 14.22 19.70
CA PRO A 481 -8.07 14.15 18.55
C PRO A 481 -6.95 13.13 18.72
N GLU A 482 -6.46 12.95 19.95
CA GLU A 482 -5.38 12.00 20.29
C GLU A 482 -5.75 10.53 20.01
N TRP A 483 -7.07 10.20 19.97
CA TRP A 483 -7.53 8.84 19.70
C TRP A 483 -7.15 8.34 18.30
N ILE A 484 -7.01 9.28 17.35
CA ILE A 484 -6.60 8.98 15.97
C ILE A 484 -5.21 8.36 15.92
N ASN A 485 -4.34 8.68 16.88
CA ASN A 485 -2.94 8.27 16.88
C ASN A 485 -2.75 6.77 17.20
N PHE A 486 -3.68 6.13 17.89
CA PHE A 486 -3.53 4.73 18.29
C PHE A 486 -4.59 3.79 17.69
N VAL A 487 -5.64 4.29 17.06
CA VAL A 487 -6.57 3.44 16.31
C VAL A 487 -5.98 3.04 14.96
N SER A 488 -6.18 1.80 14.56
CA SER A 488 -5.63 1.23 13.32
C SER A 488 -6.68 0.96 12.25
N THR A 489 -7.99 0.90 12.63
CA THR A 489 -9.03 0.63 11.63
C THR A 489 -9.54 1.92 10.97
N ALA A 490 -9.81 1.83 9.67
CA ALA A 490 -10.41 2.93 8.91
C ALA A 490 -11.78 3.34 9.45
N LYS A 491 -12.59 2.36 9.89
CA LYS A 491 -13.91 2.61 10.48
C LYS A 491 -13.83 3.47 11.76
N ALA A 492 -12.90 3.14 12.67
CA ALA A 492 -12.70 3.92 13.89
C ALA A 492 -12.17 5.32 13.56
N LYS A 493 -11.14 5.44 12.71
CA LYS A 493 -10.59 6.73 12.28
C LYS A 493 -11.65 7.63 11.65
N GLY A 494 -12.40 7.12 10.68
CA GLY A 494 -13.45 7.87 9.98
C GLY A 494 -14.56 8.33 10.93
N LYS A 495 -15.04 7.45 11.83
CA LYS A 495 -16.08 7.82 12.81
C LYS A 495 -15.58 8.83 13.84
N ILE A 496 -14.34 8.70 14.34
CA ILE A 496 -13.74 9.69 15.25
C ILE A 496 -13.62 11.03 14.54
N GLN A 497 -13.09 11.09 13.34
CA GLN A 497 -12.94 12.33 12.56
C GLN A 497 -14.31 12.98 12.27
N ALA A 498 -15.30 12.17 11.88
CA ALA A 498 -16.66 12.68 11.62
C ALA A 498 -17.29 13.33 12.87
N ILE A 499 -17.11 12.71 14.05
CA ILE A 499 -17.61 13.26 15.32
C ILE A 499 -16.86 14.56 15.65
N LEU A 500 -15.53 14.57 15.60
CA LEU A 500 -14.71 15.76 15.88
C LEU A 500 -15.07 16.94 14.94
N ARG A 501 -15.30 16.67 13.65
CA ARG A 501 -15.73 17.71 12.68
C ARG A 501 -17.11 18.25 13.01
N ARG A 502 -18.04 17.37 13.39
CA ARG A 502 -19.40 17.82 13.77
C ARG A 502 -19.34 18.69 15.00
N ASP A 503 -18.55 18.30 16.01
CA ASP A 503 -18.37 19.04 17.24
C ASP A 503 -17.69 20.39 16.99
N SER A 504 -16.65 20.42 16.13
CA SER A 504 -16.00 21.66 15.68
C SER A 504 -16.98 22.60 14.96
N LYS A 505 -17.79 22.09 14.01
CA LYS A 505 -18.80 22.90 13.31
C LYS A 505 -19.85 23.48 14.27
N GLU A 506 -20.24 22.71 15.30
CA GLU A 506 -21.18 23.19 16.32
C GLU A 506 -20.55 24.31 17.15
N VAL A 507 -19.27 24.19 17.51
CA VAL A 507 -18.51 25.23 18.22
C VAL A 507 -18.35 26.47 17.35
N GLN A 508 -18.01 26.31 16.07
CA GLN A 508 -17.89 27.41 15.08
C GLN A 508 -19.22 28.16 14.95
N ARG A 509 -20.35 27.42 14.85
CA ARG A 509 -21.67 28.03 14.78
C ARG A 509 -22.01 28.85 16.05
N LYS A 510 -21.68 28.33 17.23
CA LYS A 510 -21.82 29.08 18.49
C LYS A 510 -20.95 30.34 18.47
N GLY A 511 -19.75 30.29 17.96
CA GLY A 511 -18.85 31.44 17.79
C GLY A 511 -19.39 32.47 16.81
N GLU A 512 -19.96 32.02 15.69
CA GLU A 512 -20.63 32.91 14.73
C GLU A 512 -21.83 33.61 15.34
N ASP A 513 -22.65 32.89 16.14
CA ASP A 513 -23.78 33.47 16.87
C ASP A 513 -23.31 34.50 17.90
N VAL A 514 -22.24 34.24 18.65
CA VAL A 514 -21.59 35.18 19.57
C VAL A 514 -21.15 36.45 18.84
N LEU A 515 -20.46 36.31 17.73
CA LEU A 515 -20.01 37.44 16.88
C LEU A 515 -21.23 38.26 16.38
N ARG A 516 -22.25 37.59 15.88
CA ARG A 516 -23.47 38.22 15.37
C ARG A 516 -24.19 39.04 16.47
N GLN A 517 -24.34 38.47 17.66
CA GLN A 517 -24.94 39.20 18.81
C GLN A 517 -24.06 40.37 19.23
N TRP A 518 -22.75 40.21 19.29
CA TRP A 518 -21.82 41.27 19.66
C TRP A 518 -21.86 42.45 18.69
N LEU A 519 -21.95 42.16 17.36
CA LEU A 519 -22.07 43.18 16.30
C LEU A 519 -23.46 43.89 16.40
N GLN A 520 -24.53 43.13 16.60
CA GLN A 520 -25.90 43.72 16.73
C GLN A 520 -26.01 44.68 17.91
N THR A 521 -25.44 44.35 19.07
CA THR A 521 -25.45 45.23 20.24
C THR A 521 -24.70 46.54 20.00
N ARG A 522 -23.86 46.61 19.00
CA ARG A 522 -23.06 47.77 18.59
C ARG A 522 -23.55 48.46 17.30
N GLY A 523 -24.70 48.02 16.77
CA GLY A 523 -25.30 48.59 15.56
C GLY A 523 -24.57 48.27 14.26
N LEU A 524 -23.76 47.23 14.25
CA LEU A 524 -23.01 46.76 13.07
C LEU A 524 -23.70 45.53 12.47
N THR A 525 -23.62 45.41 11.13
CA THR A 525 -24.08 44.22 10.42
C THR A 525 -22.88 43.32 10.10
N PRO A 526 -23.03 41.96 10.19
CA PRO A 526 -21.96 41.07 9.80
C PRO A 526 -21.61 41.23 8.32
N ALA A 527 -20.39 41.62 8.04
CA ALA A 527 -19.84 41.74 6.69
C ALA A 527 -18.47 41.02 6.64
N THR A 528 -18.13 40.42 5.50
CA THR A 528 -16.86 39.69 5.33
C THR A 528 -15.66 40.57 5.68
N SER A 529 -15.72 41.87 5.30
CA SER A 529 -14.65 42.84 5.62
C SER A 529 -14.46 43.10 7.11
N ILE A 530 -15.49 42.93 7.91
CA ILE A 530 -15.43 43.05 9.39
C ILE A 530 -14.77 41.81 9.97
N ILE A 531 -15.16 40.63 9.48
CA ILE A 531 -14.59 39.35 9.90
C ILE A 531 -13.09 39.32 9.57
N ASP A 532 -12.70 39.72 8.36
CA ASP A 532 -11.29 39.73 7.93
C ASP A 532 -10.45 40.68 8.80
N LYS A 533 -10.98 41.85 9.16
CA LYS A 533 -10.29 42.78 10.09
C LYS A 533 -10.11 42.21 11.48
N LEU A 534 -11.14 41.55 12.03
CA LEU A 534 -11.07 40.91 13.34
C LEU A 534 -10.09 39.73 13.32
N CYS A 535 -10.10 38.91 12.26
CA CYS A 535 -9.12 37.85 12.04
C CYS A 535 -7.69 38.38 12.01
N ALA A 536 -7.46 39.46 11.27
CA ALA A 536 -6.15 40.11 11.20
C ALA A 536 -5.72 40.73 12.56
N PHE A 537 -6.67 41.29 13.33
CA PHE A 537 -6.39 41.86 14.65
C PHE A 537 -5.99 40.80 15.67
N HIS A 538 -6.58 39.60 15.57
CA HIS A 538 -6.24 38.43 16.43
C HIS A 538 -5.19 37.49 15.87
N ASP A 539 -4.54 37.87 14.76
CA ASP A 539 -3.49 37.07 14.08
C ASP A 539 -3.97 35.65 13.66
N ILE A 540 -5.23 35.56 13.21
CA ILE A 540 -5.85 34.32 12.74
C ILE A 540 -6.04 34.41 11.23
N SER A 541 -5.53 33.38 10.53
CA SER A 541 -5.52 33.36 9.05
C SER A 541 -6.85 32.96 8.42
N ARG A 542 -7.72 32.24 9.13
CA ARG A 542 -8.98 31.72 8.59
C ARG A 542 -10.19 32.10 9.45
N PRO A 543 -11.29 32.52 8.86
CA PRO A 543 -12.50 32.87 9.57
C PRO A 543 -13.06 31.73 10.44
N GLU A 544 -12.93 30.48 9.97
CA GLU A 544 -13.41 29.30 10.69
C GLU A 544 -12.69 29.12 12.03
N ASP A 545 -11.36 29.34 12.04
CA ASP A 545 -10.55 29.24 13.26
C ASP A 545 -10.89 30.38 14.23
N PHE A 546 -11.27 31.55 13.75
CA PHE A 546 -11.74 32.66 14.53
C PHE A 546 -13.11 32.37 15.18
N PHE A 547 -14.04 31.80 14.41
CA PHE A 547 -15.32 31.37 14.96
C PHE A 547 -15.17 30.28 16.01
N GLN A 548 -14.24 29.35 15.79
CA GLN A 548 -13.92 28.30 16.75
C GLN A 548 -13.38 28.93 18.06
N ALA A 549 -12.44 29.83 17.97
CA ALA A 549 -11.88 30.54 19.12
C ALA A 549 -12.91 31.33 19.92
N LEU A 550 -13.88 31.94 19.23
CA LEU A 550 -15.03 32.62 19.88
C LEU A 550 -15.96 31.62 20.55
N GLY A 551 -16.26 30.50 19.92
CA GLY A 551 -17.13 29.45 20.46
C GLY A 551 -16.53 28.75 21.67
N GLU A 552 -15.22 28.54 21.68
CA GLU A 552 -14.45 28.01 22.81
C GLU A 552 -14.19 29.05 23.92
N ARG A 553 -14.54 30.32 23.69
CA ARG A 553 -14.26 31.47 24.57
C ARG A 553 -12.78 31.71 24.82
N SER A 554 -11.90 31.24 23.95
CA SER A 554 -10.45 31.54 23.95
C SER A 554 -10.21 32.99 23.50
N ILE A 555 -11.12 33.55 22.70
CA ILE A 555 -11.23 34.98 22.37
C ILE A 555 -12.53 35.49 22.92
N ILE A 556 -12.45 36.63 23.60
CA ILE A 556 -13.60 37.37 24.12
C ILE A 556 -13.61 38.79 23.50
N LEU A 557 -14.62 39.07 22.67
CA LEU A 557 -14.76 40.35 22.00
C LEU A 557 -15.04 41.47 22.98
N GLY A 558 -14.25 42.54 22.94
CA GLY A 558 -14.34 43.67 23.83
C GLY A 558 -14.38 45.03 23.11
N ASP A 559 -14.13 46.11 23.84
CA ASP A 559 -14.15 47.46 23.27
C ASP A 559 -12.94 47.75 22.37
N LYS A 560 -11.82 47.02 22.57
CA LYS A 560 -10.63 47.13 21.69
C LYS A 560 -10.93 46.63 20.28
N ASP A 561 -11.70 45.56 20.17
CA ASP A 561 -12.12 45.00 18.88
C ASP A 561 -13.04 45.96 18.13
N PHE A 562 -13.91 46.68 18.89
CA PHE A 562 -14.78 47.69 18.33
C PHE A 562 -14.01 48.95 17.87
N ASP A 563 -13.02 49.39 18.67
CA ASP A 563 -12.20 50.55 18.33
C ASP A 563 -11.36 50.28 17.05
N GLU A 564 -10.88 49.05 16.87
CA GLU A 564 -10.16 48.64 15.65
C GLU A 564 -11.09 48.64 14.42
N LEU A 565 -12.30 48.16 14.56
CA LEU A 565 -13.31 48.18 13.48
C LEU A 565 -13.72 49.58 13.06
N THR A 566 -13.84 50.50 14.02
CA THR A 566 -14.34 51.86 13.79
C THR A 566 -13.26 52.89 13.51
N GLY A 567 -11.98 52.48 13.56
CA GLY A 567 -10.82 53.37 13.22
C GLY A 567 -10.57 54.46 14.25
N LYS A 568 -11.14 54.38 15.46
CA LYS A 568 -10.88 55.32 16.55
C LYS A 568 -9.54 55.04 17.24
N LYS A 569 -8.44 55.45 16.60
CA LYS A 569 -7.14 55.52 17.29
C LYS A 569 -7.22 56.63 18.35
N LYS A 570 -7.24 56.24 19.64
CA LYS A 570 -6.92 57.21 20.73
C LYS A 570 -5.47 57.63 20.53
N SER A 571 -5.24 58.93 20.17
CA SER A 571 -3.97 59.58 20.25
C SER A 571 -3.55 59.63 21.72
N ASN A 572 -2.70 58.75 22.15
CA ASN A 572 -1.93 58.93 23.39
C ASN A 572 -0.58 59.46 23.01
N GLY A 573 -0.42 60.79 23.16
CA GLY A 573 0.86 61.45 23.23
C GLY A 573 1.63 61.00 24.45
N GLY A 574 2.83 60.61 24.28
CA GLY A 574 3.78 60.29 25.34
C GLY A 574 5.15 60.09 24.72
N GLY A 575 5.92 61.21 24.60
CA GLY A 575 7.27 61.22 24.11
C GLY A 575 8.23 60.54 25.03
N GLY A 576 9.34 60.06 24.48
CA GLY A 576 10.45 59.59 25.28
C GLY A 576 11.51 58.92 24.43
N TRP A 577 12.32 59.70 23.79
CA TRP A 577 13.77 59.56 23.63
C TRP A 577 14.38 58.16 23.64
N ARG A 578 14.83 57.71 22.46
CA ARG A 578 16.12 57.04 22.32
C ARG A 578 16.76 57.39 20.97
N LYS A 579 17.64 58.38 21.05
CA LYS A 579 18.62 58.70 20.03
C LYS A 579 19.90 57.87 20.25
N PHE A 580 20.44 57.37 19.13
CA PHE A 580 21.83 57.19 18.76
C PHE A 580 22.68 56.26 19.62
N VAL A 581 23.03 55.12 19.05
CA VAL A 581 24.37 54.53 19.15
C VAL A 581 24.88 54.20 17.75
N PRO A 582 26.09 54.63 17.34
CA PRO A 582 26.59 54.36 16.01
C PRO A 582 27.09 52.94 15.88
N PHE A 583 26.73 52.35 14.80
CA PHE A 583 27.08 51.00 14.37
C PHE A 583 28.58 50.92 14.04
N LEU A 584 29.32 50.10 14.78
CA LEU A 584 30.62 49.58 14.37
C LEU A 584 30.39 48.50 13.30
N LYS A 585 30.79 48.72 12.07
CA LYS A 585 30.89 47.77 11.00
C LYS A 585 31.96 46.72 11.34
N SER A 586 31.58 45.54 11.74
CA SER A 586 32.42 44.35 11.58
C SER A 586 32.16 43.80 10.15
N LYS A 587 33.23 43.67 9.40
CA LYS A 587 33.25 42.94 8.12
C LYS A 587 33.24 41.45 8.46
N ASP A 588 32.06 40.87 8.60
CA ASP A 588 31.91 39.43 8.51
C ASP A 588 31.63 39.07 7.07
N LYS A 589 32.44 38.14 6.54
CA LYS A 589 32.24 37.51 5.25
C LYS A 589 30.85 36.85 5.26
N VAL A 590 29.96 37.35 4.43
CA VAL A 590 28.72 36.73 4.11
C VAL A 590 29.04 35.45 3.34
N GLU A 591 29.07 34.31 4.02
CA GLU A 591 28.89 33.02 3.36
C GLU A 591 27.50 33.02 2.73
N GLN A 592 27.48 33.07 1.42
CA GLN A 592 26.24 32.87 0.65
C GLN A 592 25.72 31.48 0.97
N LYS A 593 24.61 31.37 1.75
CA LYS A 593 23.87 30.12 1.88
C LYS A 593 23.50 29.63 0.49
N PRO A 594 23.79 28.37 0.13
CA PRO A 594 23.44 27.82 -1.17
C PRO A 594 21.94 28.00 -1.39
N GLN A 595 21.58 28.52 -2.56
CA GLN A 595 20.20 28.77 -2.92
C GLN A 595 19.54 27.43 -3.26
N LEU A 596 18.49 27.02 -2.53
CA LEU A 596 17.78 25.77 -2.75
C LEU A 596 17.22 25.69 -4.18
N LEU A 597 17.30 24.51 -4.79
CA LEU A 597 16.78 24.25 -6.11
C LEU A 597 15.24 24.33 -6.11
N VAL A 598 14.69 25.33 -6.77
CA VAL A 598 13.25 25.52 -6.94
C VAL A 598 12.85 25.10 -8.36
N VAL A 599 11.98 24.12 -8.46
CA VAL A 599 11.50 23.55 -9.72
C VAL A 599 10.51 24.51 -10.38
N GLY A 600 10.95 25.22 -11.45
CA GLY A 600 10.11 26.07 -12.28
C GLY A 600 9.42 25.33 -13.44
N LYS A 601 8.63 26.03 -14.25
CA LYS A 601 7.95 25.46 -15.43
C LYS A 601 8.90 24.90 -16.50
N GLU A 602 10.15 25.41 -16.56
CA GLU A 602 11.18 24.97 -17.52
C GLU A 602 12.03 23.80 -17.05
N PHE A 603 11.80 23.29 -15.82
CA PHE A 603 12.60 22.21 -15.26
C PHE A 603 12.35 20.90 -16.01
N ASN A 604 13.41 20.31 -16.58
CA ASN A 604 13.31 19.06 -17.32
C ASN A 604 13.28 17.85 -16.37
N ARG A 605 12.10 17.37 -16.05
CA ARG A 605 11.88 16.23 -15.14
C ARG A 605 12.37 14.88 -15.69
N LYS A 606 12.82 14.81 -16.94
CA LYS A 606 13.36 13.58 -17.56
C LYS A 606 14.85 13.38 -17.28
N ILE A 607 15.52 14.42 -16.79
CA ILE A 607 16.94 14.36 -16.46
C ILE A 607 17.05 14.00 -14.98
N PRO A 608 17.84 12.97 -14.60
CA PRO A 608 18.07 12.64 -13.20
C PRO A 608 18.72 13.81 -12.44
N CYS A 609 18.31 14.02 -11.20
CA CYS A 609 18.99 14.92 -10.27
C CYS A 609 20.33 14.30 -9.88
N VAL A 610 21.43 14.86 -10.36
CA VAL A 610 22.78 14.41 -10.01
C VAL A 610 23.28 15.21 -8.81
N ILE A 611 23.57 14.48 -7.71
CA ILE A 611 24.03 15.09 -6.47
C ILE A 611 25.54 14.99 -6.41
N THR A 612 26.19 16.13 -6.51
CA THR A 612 27.63 16.31 -6.41
C THR A 612 27.97 17.16 -5.18
N GLU A 613 29.26 17.28 -4.85
CA GLU A 613 29.72 18.14 -3.76
C GLU A 613 29.29 19.60 -3.91
N ASP A 614 29.20 20.10 -5.16
CA ASP A 614 28.83 21.47 -5.45
C ASP A 614 27.31 21.68 -5.41
N THR A 615 26.53 20.64 -5.70
CA THR A 615 25.07 20.72 -5.79
C THR A 615 24.34 20.22 -4.53
N ILE A 616 25.03 19.54 -3.62
CA ILE A 616 24.41 18.96 -2.41
C ILE A 616 23.63 20.00 -1.59
N GLY A 617 24.13 21.22 -1.46
CA GLY A 617 23.47 22.32 -0.76
C GLY A 617 22.20 22.84 -1.43
N MET A 618 21.90 22.42 -2.67
CA MET A 618 20.69 22.81 -3.40
C MET A 618 19.50 21.90 -3.07
N TYR A 619 19.73 20.76 -2.42
CA TYR A 619 18.72 19.76 -2.08
C TYR A 619 18.43 19.73 -0.59
N ILE A 620 17.24 19.27 -0.23
CA ILE A 620 16.84 19.06 1.17
C ILE A 620 17.01 17.58 1.50
N PHE A 621 17.69 17.27 2.60
CA PHE A 621 17.86 15.92 3.12
C PHE A 621 17.02 15.79 4.39
N PRO A 622 15.88 15.06 4.34
CA PRO A 622 14.97 14.98 5.48
C PRO A 622 15.43 13.98 6.53
N ASP A 623 15.09 14.27 7.80
CA ASP A 623 15.44 13.45 8.97
C ASP A 623 14.75 12.07 9.01
N CYS A 624 13.79 11.82 8.12
CA CYS A 624 13.03 10.55 8.11
C CYS A 624 13.84 9.35 7.61
N CYS A 625 14.96 9.56 6.89
CA CYS A 625 15.73 8.46 6.31
C CYS A 625 17.23 8.71 6.15
N HIS A 626 17.73 9.93 6.40
CA HIS A 626 19.15 10.27 6.34
C HIS A 626 19.90 9.64 5.15
N PRO A 627 19.59 10.03 3.89
CA PRO A 627 20.22 9.42 2.72
C PRO A 627 21.71 9.80 2.63
N ILE A 628 22.55 8.83 2.34
CA ILE A 628 24.00 8.94 2.24
C ILE A 628 24.50 8.44 0.88
N PRO A 629 25.70 8.84 0.42
CA PRO A 629 26.27 8.32 -0.83
C PRO A 629 26.29 6.80 -0.88
N GLY A 630 25.89 6.23 -2.03
CA GLY A 630 25.73 4.79 -2.22
C GLY A 630 24.35 4.24 -1.85
N ASP A 631 23.49 5.03 -1.19
CA ASP A 631 22.08 4.66 -1.05
C ASP A 631 21.32 4.81 -2.37
N ASP A 632 20.34 3.95 -2.60
CA ASP A 632 19.38 4.10 -3.70
C ASP A 632 18.37 5.19 -3.33
N ILE A 633 18.40 6.29 -4.09
CA ILE A 633 17.68 7.53 -3.76
C ILE A 633 16.66 7.93 -4.81
N LEU A 634 15.74 8.79 -4.41
CA LEU A 634 14.82 9.51 -5.29
C LEU A 634 14.67 10.96 -4.84
N GLY A 635 14.38 11.84 -5.79
CA GLY A 635 13.99 13.21 -5.52
C GLY A 635 12.48 13.35 -5.42
N PHE A 636 12.01 14.20 -4.52
CA PHE A 636 10.60 14.56 -4.39
C PHE A 636 10.42 16.08 -4.39
N ILE A 637 9.49 16.60 -5.22
CA ILE A 637 9.17 18.01 -5.28
C ILE A 637 8.13 18.32 -4.18
N ASN A 638 8.53 19.05 -3.14
CA ASN A 638 7.66 19.41 -2.03
C ASN A 638 6.62 20.49 -2.39
N SER A 639 5.80 20.90 -1.44
CA SER A 639 4.76 21.93 -1.62
C SER A 639 5.32 23.33 -1.99
N LYS A 640 6.58 23.58 -1.64
CA LYS A 640 7.31 24.82 -1.95
C LYS A 640 8.08 24.74 -3.28
N ASN A 641 7.85 23.70 -4.09
CA ASN A 641 8.58 23.39 -5.31
C ASN A 641 10.09 23.17 -5.11
N GLN A 642 10.54 22.77 -3.93
CA GLN A 642 11.91 22.41 -3.63
C GLN A 642 12.10 20.90 -3.74
N VAL A 643 13.33 20.44 -4.00
CA VAL A 643 13.63 19.01 -4.17
C VAL A 643 14.16 18.45 -2.86
N GLU A 644 13.44 17.46 -2.32
CA GLU A 644 13.82 16.65 -1.17
C GLU A 644 14.37 15.30 -1.64
N ILE A 645 15.50 14.88 -1.09
CA ILE A 645 16.14 13.61 -1.44
C ILE A 645 15.85 12.58 -0.35
N HIS A 646 15.22 11.49 -0.73
CA HIS A 646 14.89 10.38 0.16
C HIS A 646 15.56 9.09 -0.29
N LYS A 647 15.82 8.17 0.66
CA LYS A 647 16.08 6.78 0.32
C LYS A 647 14.84 6.19 -0.36
N ARG A 648 15.03 5.40 -1.40
CA ARG A 648 13.92 4.80 -2.16
C ARG A 648 13.03 3.90 -1.29
N GLN A 649 13.59 3.34 -0.22
CA GLN A 649 12.91 2.46 0.75
C GLN A 649 12.26 3.22 1.92
N CYS A 650 12.45 4.51 2.02
CA CYS A 650 11.87 5.32 3.10
C CYS A 650 10.33 5.22 3.10
N SER A 651 9.75 5.07 4.30
CA SER A 651 8.30 5.00 4.47
C SER A 651 7.57 6.25 3.95
N VAL A 652 8.19 7.43 4.09
CA VAL A 652 7.69 8.70 3.55
C VAL A 652 7.78 8.72 2.02
N ALA A 653 8.92 8.30 1.45
CA ALA A 653 9.08 8.17 -0.01
C ALA A 653 8.09 7.18 -0.61
N THR A 654 7.81 6.09 0.10
CA THR A 654 6.79 5.09 -0.27
C THR A 654 5.39 5.71 -0.36
N LYS A 655 5.02 6.55 0.62
CA LYS A 655 3.77 7.32 0.58
C LYS A 655 3.74 8.29 -0.60
N PHE A 656 4.84 8.99 -0.88
CA PHE A 656 4.92 9.90 -2.02
C PHE A 656 4.77 9.18 -3.37
N LYS A 657 5.36 8.00 -3.53
CA LYS A 657 5.19 7.17 -4.75
C LYS A 657 3.72 6.86 -5.03
N SER A 658 2.96 6.53 -4.00
CA SER A 658 1.56 6.15 -4.12
C SER A 658 0.58 7.31 -4.28
N SER A 659 0.96 8.53 -3.87
CA SER A 659 0.06 9.69 -3.80
C SER A 659 0.46 10.82 -4.73
N PHE A 660 1.76 10.99 -5.00
CA PHE A 660 2.33 12.12 -5.73
C PHE A 660 3.36 11.70 -6.79
N GLY A 661 3.12 10.58 -7.49
CA GLY A 661 4.06 10.01 -8.45
C GLY A 661 4.53 10.99 -9.53
N ASN A 662 3.74 12.02 -9.88
CA ASN A 662 4.11 13.09 -10.80
C ASN A 662 5.12 14.11 -10.21
N ARG A 663 5.39 14.08 -8.90
CA ARG A 663 6.38 14.92 -8.20
C ARG A 663 7.67 14.19 -7.89
N ILE A 664 7.79 12.93 -8.30
CA ILE A 664 8.99 12.12 -8.12
C ILE A 664 9.95 12.41 -9.27
N LEU A 665 11.21 12.56 -8.90
CA LEU A 665 12.35 12.74 -9.81
C LEU A 665 13.29 11.56 -9.61
N ASP A 666 13.93 11.14 -10.68
CA ASP A 666 15.07 10.24 -10.56
C ASP A 666 16.26 10.99 -9.97
N ALA A 667 16.99 10.38 -9.04
CA ALA A 667 18.14 11.00 -8.39
C ALA A 667 19.26 9.99 -8.24
N LYS A 668 20.51 10.46 -8.38
CA LYS A 668 21.70 9.63 -8.23
C LYS A 668 22.82 10.41 -7.59
N TRP A 669 23.67 9.70 -6.84
CA TRP A 669 24.91 10.22 -6.30
C TRP A 669 26.01 10.22 -7.38
N ASP A 670 26.80 11.30 -7.42
CA ASP A 670 28.02 11.44 -8.23
C ASP A 670 29.03 12.24 -7.43
N MET A 671 29.54 11.62 -6.34
CA MET A 671 30.40 12.24 -5.34
C MET A 671 31.81 11.71 -5.49
N HIS A 672 32.80 12.61 -5.57
CA HIS A 672 34.22 12.27 -5.68
C HIS A 672 35.02 12.69 -4.43
N LYS A 673 34.47 13.61 -3.62
CA LYS A 673 35.05 14.01 -2.34
C LYS A 673 34.36 13.32 -1.18
N ARG A 674 35.11 12.97 -0.14
CA ARG A 674 34.57 12.40 1.08
C ARG A 674 33.97 13.49 1.96
N LEU A 675 32.67 13.62 1.97
CA LEU A 675 31.92 14.43 2.94
C LEU A 675 31.40 13.51 4.07
N PHE A 676 31.06 14.11 5.20
CA PHE A 676 30.48 13.38 6.33
C PHE A 676 28.96 13.46 6.32
N PHE A 677 28.35 12.33 6.52
CA PHE A 677 26.90 12.16 6.61
C PHE A 677 26.51 11.47 7.90
N ASP A 678 25.28 11.72 8.38
CA ASP A 678 24.76 11.07 9.58
C ASP A 678 24.13 9.72 9.24
N ALA A 679 24.54 8.66 9.94
CA ALA A 679 23.92 7.35 9.89
C ALA A 679 23.55 6.88 11.30
N ILE A 680 22.38 6.24 11.43
CA ILE A 680 21.89 5.73 12.71
C ILE A 680 21.89 4.21 12.66
N ILE A 681 22.60 3.60 13.62
CA ILE A 681 22.73 2.15 13.76
C ILE A 681 22.02 1.72 15.05
N GLU A 682 21.08 0.80 14.93
CA GLU A 682 20.44 0.13 16.07
C GLU A 682 21.24 -1.11 16.46
N ILE A 683 21.46 -1.29 17.76
CA ILE A 683 22.17 -2.43 18.32
C ILE A 683 21.34 -3.09 19.42
N ARG A 684 21.36 -4.42 19.48
CA ARG A 684 20.73 -5.19 20.56
C ARG A 684 21.59 -6.39 20.94
N GLY A 685 21.62 -6.73 22.21
CA GLY A 685 22.41 -7.85 22.69
C GLY A 685 22.15 -8.19 24.15
N ILE A 686 23.00 -9.08 24.71
CA ILE A 686 22.96 -9.46 26.12
C ILE A 686 23.71 -8.40 26.91
N ASP A 687 23.09 -7.86 27.97
CA ASP A 687 23.73 -6.86 28.82
C ASP A 687 24.87 -7.47 29.67
N ARG A 688 26.04 -6.87 29.58
CA ARG A 688 27.20 -7.23 30.39
C ARG A 688 28.09 -6.02 30.67
N LYS A 689 28.88 -6.14 31.72
CA LYS A 689 29.90 -5.11 32.05
C LYS A 689 30.87 -4.95 30.87
N GLY A 690 31.11 -3.71 30.45
CA GLY A 690 32.05 -3.37 29.40
C GLY A 690 31.46 -3.35 27.98
N MET A 691 30.20 -3.70 27.77
CA MET A 691 29.57 -3.72 26.45
C MET A 691 29.70 -2.37 25.71
N LEU A 692 29.36 -1.27 26.38
CA LEU A 692 29.51 0.08 25.80
C LEU A 692 30.97 0.40 25.45
N PHE A 693 31.93 -0.06 26.28
CA PHE A 693 33.36 0.12 26.02
C PHE A 693 33.77 -0.65 24.77
N ASP A 694 33.36 -1.91 24.63
CA ASP A 694 33.71 -2.72 23.45
C ASP A 694 33.10 -2.14 22.15
N VAL A 695 31.86 -1.72 22.18
CA VAL A 695 31.21 -1.03 21.07
C VAL A 695 31.93 0.26 20.71
N SER A 696 32.23 1.11 21.70
CA SER A 696 32.92 2.38 21.44
C SER A 696 34.35 2.17 20.97
N ARG A 697 35.07 1.16 21.47
CA ARG A 697 36.42 0.79 21.04
C ARG A 697 36.43 0.41 19.54
N VAL A 698 35.50 -0.43 19.11
CA VAL A 698 35.36 -0.85 17.67
C VAL A 698 35.14 0.38 16.80
N LEU A 699 34.24 1.27 17.19
CA LEU A 699 33.92 2.45 16.39
C LEU A 699 35.06 3.45 16.33
N THR A 700 35.65 3.82 17.50
CA THR A 700 36.60 4.93 17.59
C THR A 700 38.04 4.52 17.38
N LYS A 701 38.44 3.30 17.82
CA LYS A 701 39.84 2.86 17.75
C LYS A 701 40.10 1.99 16.52
N ASP A 702 39.17 1.06 16.21
CA ASP A 702 39.40 0.08 15.15
C ASP A 702 38.98 0.61 13.77
N LEU A 703 37.95 1.48 13.75
CA LEU A 703 37.36 2.01 12.50
C LEU A 703 37.56 3.53 12.33
N ASP A 704 38.05 4.25 13.32
CA ASP A 704 38.21 5.71 13.30
C ASP A 704 36.93 6.49 12.96
N VAL A 705 35.78 5.95 13.37
CA VAL A 705 34.45 6.53 13.07
C VAL A 705 34.03 7.45 14.21
N ASN A 706 33.64 8.68 13.90
CA ASN A 706 33.19 9.65 14.87
C ASN A 706 31.77 9.38 15.35
N ILE A 707 31.60 9.19 16.65
CA ILE A 707 30.31 8.98 17.30
C ILE A 707 29.69 10.33 17.63
N HIS A 708 28.50 10.63 17.12
CA HIS A 708 27.78 11.87 17.41
C HIS A 708 26.90 11.71 18.66
N LYS A 709 26.17 10.58 18.75
CA LYS A 709 25.29 10.32 19.88
C LYS A 709 25.16 8.82 20.13
N VAL A 710 25.05 8.43 21.39
CA VAL A 710 24.75 7.05 21.80
C VAL A 710 23.59 7.07 22.78
N THR A 711 22.58 6.26 22.53
CA THR A 711 21.47 6.04 23.46
C THR A 711 21.40 4.55 23.73
N ILE A 712 21.60 4.12 24.96
CA ILE A 712 21.51 2.70 25.36
C ILE A 712 20.59 2.59 26.56
N SER A 713 19.73 1.59 26.53
CA SER A 713 18.88 1.15 27.64
C SER A 713 19.12 -0.33 27.88
N ALA A 714 19.21 -0.72 29.15
CA ALA A 714 19.29 -2.13 29.54
C ALA A 714 18.09 -2.47 30.43
N ASP A 715 17.38 -3.55 30.09
CA ASP A 715 16.27 -4.07 30.87
C ASP A 715 16.30 -5.60 30.84
N GLN A 716 16.16 -6.21 32.03
CA GLN A 716 16.08 -7.67 32.22
C GLN A 716 17.23 -8.47 31.57
N GLY A 717 18.43 -7.93 31.52
CA GLY A 717 19.61 -8.60 30.96
C GLY A 717 19.74 -8.50 29.44
N ILE A 718 18.90 -7.71 28.79
CA ILE A 718 19.01 -7.34 27.37
C ILE A 718 19.28 -5.84 27.28
N PHE A 719 20.24 -5.45 26.44
CA PHE A 719 20.42 -4.05 26.11
C PHE A 719 19.94 -3.77 24.68
N ALA A 720 19.39 -2.60 24.50
CA ALA A 720 19.05 -2.04 23.19
C ALA A 720 19.53 -0.60 23.11
N GLY A 721 20.04 -0.19 21.97
CA GLY A 721 20.53 1.17 21.80
C GLY A 721 20.60 1.61 20.35
N THR A 722 20.77 2.92 20.18
CA THR A 722 21.03 3.57 18.89
C THR A 722 22.33 4.34 18.95
N ILE A 723 23.10 4.28 17.88
CA ILE A 723 24.37 4.98 17.71
C ILE A 723 24.27 5.84 16.45
N GLU A 724 24.41 7.15 16.61
CA GLU A 724 24.52 8.10 15.51
C GLU A 724 26.02 8.29 15.20
N VAL A 725 26.41 7.94 13.98
CA VAL A 725 27.81 8.00 13.51
C VAL A 725 27.95 8.88 12.29
N LYS A 726 29.12 9.50 12.13
CA LYS A 726 29.51 10.24 10.94
C LYS A 726 30.24 9.30 9.98
N VAL A 727 29.72 9.10 8.80
CA VAL A 727 30.23 8.21 7.77
C VAL A 727 30.33 8.92 6.42
N HIS A 728 31.10 8.36 5.49
CA HIS A 728 31.26 8.94 4.16
C HIS A 728 30.27 8.34 3.14
N ASP A 729 29.97 7.06 3.27
CA ASP A 729 29.13 6.33 2.33
C ASP A 729 28.51 5.06 2.96
N ARG A 730 27.71 4.38 2.15
CA ARG A 730 27.02 3.14 2.54
C ARG A 730 27.97 1.97 2.79
N ASP A 731 29.11 1.93 2.14
CA ASP A 731 30.08 0.82 2.32
C ASP A 731 30.78 0.95 3.68
N GLU A 732 31.05 2.16 4.13
CA GLU A 732 31.55 2.42 5.48
C GLU A 732 30.50 2.02 6.56
N VAL A 733 29.23 2.31 6.35
CA VAL A 733 28.16 1.82 7.26
C VAL A 733 28.12 0.29 7.31
N ARG A 734 28.26 -0.39 6.16
CA ARG A 734 28.33 -1.85 6.13
C ARG A 734 29.53 -2.40 6.87
N LEU A 735 30.68 -1.76 6.72
CA LEU A 735 31.89 -2.13 7.46
C LEU A 735 31.68 -1.97 8.96
N VAL A 736 31.14 -0.83 9.39
CA VAL A 736 30.79 -0.58 10.80
C VAL A 736 29.85 -1.66 11.34
N MET A 737 28.79 -1.96 10.62
CA MET A 737 27.84 -2.99 11.04
C MET A 737 28.47 -4.39 11.11
N SER A 738 29.34 -4.73 10.17
CA SER A 738 30.01 -6.04 10.17
C SER A 738 30.96 -6.19 11.36
N ARG A 739 31.71 -5.14 11.69
CA ARG A 739 32.63 -5.13 12.85
C ARG A 739 31.92 -5.10 14.18
N LEU A 740 30.78 -4.39 14.26
CA LEU A 740 29.93 -4.43 15.46
C LEU A 740 29.35 -5.83 15.70
N LYS A 741 28.99 -6.58 14.67
CA LYS A 741 28.52 -7.97 14.79
C LYS A 741 29.57 -8.93 15.35
N GLU A 742 30.85 -8.61 15.26
CA GLU A 742 31.96 -9.40 15.85
C GLU A 742 32.11 -9.17 17.37
N VAL A 743 31.46 -8.15 17.93
CA VAL A 743 31.48 -7.89 19.38
C VAL A 743 30.72 -8.99 20.12
N GLU A 744 31.37 -9.61 21.10
CA GLU A 744 30.77 -10.69 21.89
C GLU A 744 29.49 -10.21 22.59
N ASP A 745 28.43 -11.04 22.53
CA ASP A 745 27.10 -10.80 23.09
C ASP A 745 26.27 -9.73 22.36
N LEU A 746 26.76 -9.08 21.32
CA LEU A 746 25.96 -8.27 20.41
C LEU A 746 25.25 -9.20 19.40
N LYS A 747 23.93 -9.26 19.43
CA LYS A 747 23.13 -10.22 18.66
C LYS A 747 22.51 -9.63 17.39
N GLU A 748 22.11 -8.37 17.46
CA GLU A 748 21.46 -7.68 16.35
C GLU A 748 22.12 -6.32 16.11
N VAL A 749 22.48 -6.05 14.87
CA VAL A 749 23.02 -4.77 14.39
C VAL A 749 22.32 -4.45 13.08
N SER A 750 21.60 -3.33 13.04
CA SER A 750 20.86 -2.87 11.86
C SER A 750 20.97 -1.35 11.68
N GLN A 751 20.93 -0.90 10.43
CA GLN A 751 20.81 0.52 10.14
C GLN A 751 19.34 0.93 10.23
N ILE A 752 19.02 2.01 10.94
CA ILE A 752 17.69 2.62 10.90
C ILE A 752 17.53 3.32 9.56
N LEU A 753 16.48 2.92 8.83
CA LEU A 753 16.17 3.43 7.48
C LEU A 753 15.53 4.81 7.55
#